data_130dc310ee6e76f2db8d41e018bc8615
#
_entry.id   130dc310ee6e76f2db8d41e018bc8615
#
_cell.length_a   1.000
_cell.length_b   1.000
_cell.length_c   1.000
_cell.angle_alpha   90.00
_cell.angle_beta   90.00
_cell.angle_gamma   90.00
#
_symmetry.space_group_name_H-M   'P 1'
#
loop_
_entity.id
_entity.type
_entity.pdbx_description
1 polymer ?
#
loop_
_entity_poly.entity_id
_entity_poly.type
_entity_poly.pdbx_seq_one_letter_code
_entity_poly.pdbx_strand_id
1 'polypeptide(L)'
;MRVTAFRVQNYKKIRDTGWINAHGLTAFVGKNEAGKSAIFRGLSKLNPADGEKYDALKEFPRSRFTDEFYKQDWQVASVKFSLNSGEREELLKLCPLLPNIETVECTRCYSWNLIIEFEPAPKLPDINLSALLPLLKTSIEKVRELIAPEGKGEELKTVKESLLTQMASQETTLKGRAQKENVPKPEIDAIINVISSHSNEQWQKDLLQDILADFRIFSEQIQNVAQMHQAEEWVSKNIPYFLYFDRYDILDSAIHIPSFIRELNSQTKSPKHRVTHCLFKHVNLDIEKLRQLASSGRDQDFSAEIQRQVDERQILLASAAIAMTNKFSDWWEQRKHKFQYRADGNYFRVWVSDDLDPSEIELDQRSAGLQYFFSFYLVFLVEAEGAHRNCILLLDEPGLHVHASAQAKVVEFLEKLSRDNQALYSTHSPFMIDGNHLERARAVYEAEDGTTKVSEDVWPRDKDTLFPLQAALGYSIAQTLFISKQQVIVEGLTDYWVFKSINEVLGIKNRKMLHPEIALVPAGGIERLMPLASLLMGHDVEIAVLLDGDEPGRRAGKKVKEELLCGKENHCIFIGNVTGNADAELEDIFPEDYYLETVKQAYAGLEISFSAEEKRIAKLAKRVEAFFQRNDLGKFEKWRPARVILDRIGKDPDTIPISTLEHVEAIFNRLNAVFGH
;
A
#
# COMPACT_ATOMS: atom_id res chain seq x y z
N MET A 1 -10.60 -0.90 3.69
CA MET A 1 -9.30 -1.30 4.30
C MET A 1 -8.18 -1.07 3.29
N ARG A 2 -7.07 -0.41 3.67
CA ARG A 2 -5.93 -0.11 2.79
C ARG A 2 -4.64 -0.64 3.41
N VAL A 3 -3.79 -1.31 2.63
CA VAL A 3 -2.50 -1.84 3.12
C VAL A 3 -1.55 -0.69 3.44
N THR A 4 -1.03 -0.64 4.65
CA THR A 4 0.00 0.31 5.09
C THR A 4 1.37 -0.34 5.16
N ALA A 5 1.42 -1.59 5.60
CA ALA A 5 2.63 -2.39 5.63
C ALA A 5 2.30 -3.87 5.50
N PHE A 6 3.27 -4.66 5.06
CA PHE A 6 3.15 -6.12 5.04
C PHE A 6 4.49 -6.80 5.33
N ARG A 7 4.43 -8.09 5.66
CA ARG A 7 5.57 -8.94 5.98
C ARG A 7 5.34 -10.33 5.40
N VAL A 8 6.36 -10.91 4.79
CA VAL A 8 6.33 -12.30 4.30
C VAL A 8 7.39 -13.10 5.02
N GLN A 9 7.01 -14.26 5.53
CA GLN A 9 7.88 -15.13 6.31
C GLN A 9 7.76 -16.58 5.86
N ASN A 10 8.79 -17.36 6.06
CA ASN A 10 8.78 -18.82 5.87
C ASN A 10 8.27 -19.28 4.48
N TYR A 11 8.57 -18.52 3.42
CA TYR A 11 8.09 -18.79 2.07
C TYR A 11 9.24 -18.91 1.07
N LYS A 12 9.48 -20.08 0.49
CA LYS A 12 10.58 -20.36 -0.45
C LYS A 12 11.96 -19.94 0.10
N LYS A 13 12.63 -18.97 -0.56
CA LYS A 13 13.90 -18.38 -0.09
C LYS A 13 13.70 -17.31 0.97
N ILE A 14 12.47 -16.92 1.28
CA ILE A 14 12.18 -15.88 2.25
C ILE A 14 12.13 -16.49 3.64
N ARG A 15 13.07 -16.10 4.48
CA ARG A 15 13.02 -16.42 5.92
C ARG A 15 12.13 -15.41 6.63
N ASP A 16 12.38 -14.14 6.40
CA ASP A 16 11.63 -13.01 6.94
C ASP A 16 12.05 -11.73 6.21
N THR A 17 11.07 -11.03 5.62
CA THR A 17 11.32 -9.73 4.97
C THR A 17 11.45 -8.58 5.96
N GLY A 18 10.99 -8.75 7.21
CA GLY A 18 10.62 -7.62 8.05
C GLY A 18 9.36 -6.93 7.53
N TRP A 19 8.92 -5.89 8.24
CA TRP A 19 7.80 -5.06 7.80
C TRP A 19 8.24 -4.17 6.63
N ILE A 20 7.44 -4.16 5.56
CA ILE A 20 7.65 -3.38 4.34
C ILE A 20 6.48 -2.39 4.21
N ASN A 21 6.77 -1.10 4.23
CA ASN A 21 5.75 -0.08 4.03
C ASN A 21 5.24 -0.07 2.59
N ALA A 22 3.92 -0.02 2.41
CA ALA A 22 3.26 0.04 1.12
C ALA A 22 2.59 1.40 0.89
N HIS A 23 2.77 1.95 -0.30
CA HIS A 23 2.07 3.14 -0.80
C HIS A 23 0.89 2.74 -1.71
N GLY A 24 0.18 3.71 -2.24
CA GLY A 24 -0.85 3.45 -3.27
C GLY A 24 -0.28 2.69 -4.47
N LEU A 25 0.90 3.14 -4.94
CA LEU A 25 1.74 2.45 -5.91
C LEU A 25 3.10 2.16 -5.27
N THR A 26 3.60 0.91 -5.33
CA THR A 26 4.90 0.52 -4.77
C THR A 26 5.67 -0.35 -5.76
N ALA A 27 6.91 0.01 -6.04
CA ALA A 27 7.80 -0.71 -6.97
C ALA A 27 8.80 -1.59 -6.21
N PHE A 28 8.91 -2.86 -6.57
CA PHE A 28 9.90 -3.80 -6.07
C PHE A 28 11.00 -3.99 -7.09
N VAL A 29 12.19 -3.47 -6.81
CA VAL A 29 13.31 -3.39 -7.74
C VAL A 29 14.41 -4.36 -7.31
N GLY A 30 14.91 -5.16 -8.23
CA GLY A 30 16.00 -6.09 -7.93
C GLY A 30 16.30 -7.01 -9.11
N LYS A 31 17.39 -7.78 -9.00
CA LYS A 31 17.78 -8.79 -9.99
C LYS A 31 16.71 -9.85 -10.19
N ASN A 32 16.80 -10.55 -11.31
CA ASN A 32 16.08 -11.81 -11.48
C ASN A 32 16.52 -12.78 -10.37
N GLU A 33 15.58 -13.57 -9.87
CA GLU A 33 15.80 -14.54 -8.78
C GLU A 33 16.07 -13.94 -7.38
N ALA A 34 16.09 -12.63 -7.20
CA ALA A 34 16.21 -11.98 -5.88
C ALA A 34 15.05 -12.28 -4.92
N GLY A 35 13.94 -12.84 -5.43
CA GLY A 35 12.79 -13.23 -4.62
C GLY A 35 11.56 -12.33 -4.77
N LYS A 36 11.54 -11.37 -5.71
CA LYS A 36 10.39 -10.48 -5.96
C LYS A 36 9.08 -11.25 -6.14
N SER A 37 9.06 -12.21 -7.07
CA SER A 37 7.89 -13.07 -7.33
C SER A 37 7.50 -13.93 -6.12
N ALA A 38 8.46 -14.34 -5.29
CA ALA A 38 8.18 -15.10 -4.08
C ALA A 38 7.47 -14.23 -3.02
N ILE A 39 7.88 -12.96 -2.88
CA ILE A 39 7.19 -11.99 -2.01
C ILE A 39 5.72 -11.84 -2.44
N PHE A 40 5.48 -11.60 -3.74
CA PHE A 40 4.12 -11.40 -4.24
C PHE A 40 3.25 -12.64 -4.13
N ARG A 41 3.77 -13.83 -4.46
CA ARG A 41 3.04 -15.10 -4.31
C ARG A 41 2.78 -15.45 -2.85
N GLY A 42 3.72 -15.17 -1.95
CA GLY A 42 3.50 -15.33 -0.52
C GLY A 42 2.40 -14.40 0.00
N LEU A 43 2.44 -13.13 -0.43
CA LEU A 43 1.46 -12.13 -0.03
C LEU A 43 0.08 -12.36 -0.64
N SER A 44 -0.01 -12.79 -1.92
CA SER A 44 -1.28 -13.00 -2.63
C SER A 44 -2.22 -13.97 -1.92
N LYS A 45 -1.65 -14.95 -1.23
CA LYS A 45 -2.41 -15.99 -0.52
C LYS A 45 -2.94 -15.56 0.86
N LEU A 46 -2.79 -14.29 1.24
CA LEU A 46 -3.47 -13.78 2.43
C LEU A 46 -5.00 -13.84 2.25
N ASN A 47 -5.50 -13.32 1.11
CA ASN A 47 -6.90 -13.42 0.69
C ASN A 47 -6.96 -13.52 -0.85
N PRO A 48 -6.68 -14.69 -1.43
CA PRO A 48 -6.58 -14.87 -2.86
C PRO A 48 -7.96 -14.86 -3.53
N ALA A 49 -8.07 -14.15 -4.66
CA ALA A 49 -9.33 -14.10 -5.42
C ALA A 49 -9.70 -15.46 -6.08
N ASP A 50 -8.71 -16.30 -6.37
CA ASP A 50 -8.86 -17.64 -6.95
C ASP A 50 -8.99 -18.76 -5.90
N GLY A 51 -8.84 -18.42 -4.60
CA GLY A 51 -8.92 -19.36 -3.50
C GLY A 51 -7.68 -20.27 -3.33
N GLU A 52 -6.54 -19.95 -3.99
CA GLU A 52 -5.31 -20.74 -3.89
C GLU A 52 -4.72 -20.71 -2.49
N LYS A 53 -4.52 -21.88 -1.88
CA LYS A 53 -3.96 -22.04 -0.54
C LYS A 53 -2.46 -22.26 -0.58
N TYR A 54 -1.80 -22.09 0.59
CA TYR A 54 -0.39 -22.46 0.73
C TYR A 54 -0.21 -23.98 0.64
N ASP A 55 0.85 -24.39 -0.09
CA ASP A 55 1.32 -25.77 -0.16
C ASP A 55 2.68 -25.85 0.56
N ALA A 56 2.65 -26.31 1.81
CA ALA A 56 3.86 -26.37 2.64
C ALA A 56 4.98 -27.23 2.02
N LEU A 57 4.62 -28.32 1.30
CA LEU A 57 5.62 -29.19 0.68
C LEU A 57 6.39 -28.53 -0.45
N LYS A 58 5.77 -27.55 -1.14
CA LYS A 58 6.37 -26.83 -2.26
C LYS A 58 6.93 -25.46 -1.87
N GLU A 59 6.38 -24.85 -0.83
CA GLU A 59 6.54 -23.43 -0.55
C GLU A 59 7.29 -23.12 0.74
N PHE A 60 7.29 -24.03 1.72
CA PHE A 60 8.08 -23.86 2.94
C PHE A 60 9.59 -23.97 2.63
N PRO A 61 10.47 -23.17 3.28
CA PRO A 61 11.91 -23.23 3.08
C PRO A 61 12.46 -24.64 3.31
N ARG A 62 12.99 -25.28 2.26
CA ARG A 62 13.44 -26.68 2.30
C ARG A 62 14.51 -26.93 3.35
N SER A 63 15.42 -25.97 3.59
CA SER A 63 16.47 -26.06 4.59
C SER A 63 15.94 -26.12 6.04
N ARG A 64 14.67 -25.75 6.27
CA ARG A 64 14.00 -25.74 7.57
C ARG A 64 12.84 -26.72 7.66
N PHE A 65 12.58 -27.49 6.60
CA PHE A 65 11.54 -28.51 6.60
C PHE A 65 12.03 -29.77 7.32
N THR A 66 11.97 -29.72 8.64
CA THR A 66 12.39 -30.77 9.57
C THR A 66 11.23 -31.12 10.50
N ASP A 67 11.46 -31.96 11.49
CA ASP A 67 10.45 -32.28 12.53
C ASP A 67 9.94 -31.03 13.26
N GLU A 68 10.67 -29.91 13.20
CA GLU A 68 10.23 -28.65 13.77
C GLU A 68 9.04 -28.05 13.01
N PHE A 69 8.90 -28.33 11.71
CA PHE A 69 7.76 -27.86 10.93
C PHE A 69 6.43 -28.26 11.57
N TYR A 70 6.33 -29.46 12.08
CA TYR A 70 5.09 -30.02 12.66
C TYR A 70 4.79 -29.54 14.09
N LYS A 71 5.70 -28.79 14.72
CA LYS A 71 5.55 -28.34 16.12
C LYS A 71 4.68 -27.10 16.28
N GLN A 72 4.53 -26.32 15.22
CA GLN A 72 3.74 -25.07 15.25
C GLN A 72 3.14 -24.73 13.89
N ASP A 73 2.11 -23.89 13.90
CA ASP A 73 1.54 -23.34 12.69
C ASP A 73 2.35 -22.09 12.26
N TRP A 74 3.03 -22.19 11.13
CA TRP A 74 3.96 -21.16 10.67
C TRP A 74 3.21 -20.04 9.93
N GLN A 75 3.47 -18.81 10.36
CA GLN A 75 3.00 -17.61 9.70
C GLN A 75 3.70 -17.42 8.35
N VAL A 76 2.94 -16.95 7.35
CA VAL A 76 3.45 -16.71 5.99
C VAL A 76 3.30 -15.26 5.58
N ALA A 77 2.12 -14.71 5.59
CA ALA A 77 1.87 -13.32 5.22
C ALA A 77 1.15 -12.59 6.35
N SER A 78 1.71 -11.47 6.80
CA SER A 78 1.10 -10.54 7.72
C SER A 78 0.90 -9.20 7.02
N VAL A 79 -0.25 -8.58 7.16
CA VAL A 79 -0.59 -7.30 6.53
C VAL A 79 -1.26 -6.38 7.54
N LYS A 80 -0.78 -5.15 7.62
CA LYS A 80 -1.40 -4.06 8.38
C LYS A 80 -2.29 -3.25 7.45
N PHE A 81 -3.56 -3.12 7.85
CA PHE A 81 -4.56 -2.34 7.14
C PHE A 81 -4.95 -1.12 7.94
N SER A 82 -4.92 0.06 7.34
CA SER A 82 -5.61 1.23 7.87
C SER A 82 -7.09 1.16 7.57
N LEU A 83 -7.90 1.65 8.52
CA LEU A 83 -9.35 1.67 8.43
C LEU A 83 -9.82 3.10 8.09
N ASN A 84 -10.79 3.23 7.19
CA ASN A 84 -11.46 4.50 6.95
C ASN A 84 -12.52 4.79 8.04
N SER A 85 -13.09 5.99 8.04
CA SER A 85 -14.07 6.41 9.06
C SER A 85 -15.30 5.52 9.13
N GLY A 86 -15.84 5.10 7.96
CA GLY A 86 -17.02 4.22 7.90
C GLY A 86 -16.72 2.82 8.43
N GLU A 87 -15.57 2.24 8.10
CA GLU A 87 -15.12 0.94 8.61
C GLU A 87 -14.92 0.95 10.13
N ARG A 88 -14.37 2.04 10.67
CA ARG A 88 -14.21 2.24 12.13
C ARG A 88 -15.58 2.33 12.84
N GLU A 89 -16.52 3.07 12.26
CA GLU A 89 -17.88 3.18 12.82
C GLU A 89 -18.62 1.83 12.83
N GLU A 90 -18.45 1.02 11.78
CA GLU A 90 -19.04 -0.32 11.73
C GLU A 90 -18.43 -1.24 12.77
N LEU A 91 -17.10 -1.25 12.91
CA LEU A 91 -16.41 -2.03 13.93
C LEU A 91 -16.79 -1.59 15.35
N LEU A 92 -16.92 -0.29 15.59
CA LEU A 92 -17.35 0.26 16.88
C LEU A 92 -18.78 -0.17 17.24
N LYS A 93 -19.69 -0.26 16.25
CA LYS A 93 -21.06 -0.78 16.48
C LYS A 93 -21.06 -2.26 16.84
N LEU A 94 -20.15 -3.05 16.25
CA LEU A 94 -20.02 -4.49 16.53
C LEU A 94 -19.35 -4.75 17.87
N CYS A 95 -18.31 -3.99 18.20
CA CYS A 95 -17.53 -4.15 19.42
C CYS A 95 -17.16 -2.79 20.03
N PRO A 96 -17.91 -2.33 21.06
CA PRO A 96 -17.62 -1.07 21.74
C PRO A 96 -16.27 -1.01 22.48
N LEU A 97 -15.56 -2.14 22.61
CA LEU A 97 -14.19 -2.20 23.15
C LEU A 97 -13.12 -1.65 22.19
N LEU A 98 -13.49 -1.27 20.97
CA LEU A 98 -12.59 -0.79 19.92
C LEU A 98 -12.76 0.72 19.61
N PRO A 99 -12.78 1.65 20.62
CA PRO A 99 -13.16 3.05 20.37
C PRO A 99 -12.15 3.84 19.54
N ASN A 100 -10.87 3.45 19.55
CA ASN A 100 -9.77 4.19 18.94
C ASN A 100 -8.96 3.32 17.97
N ILE A 101 -9.61 2.37 17.28
CA ILE A 101 -8.89 1.51 16.37
C ILE A 101 -8.49 2.26 15.11
N GLU A 102 -7.21 2.19 14.77
CA GLU A 102 -6.66 2.81 13.57
C GLU A 102 -6.20 1.76 12.55
N THR A 103 -5.65 0.67 13.04
CA THR A 103 -5.00 -0.36 12.23
C THR A 103 -5.45 -1.76 12.66
N VAL A 104 -5.56 -2.66 11.68
CA VAL A 104 -5.81 -4.08 11.89
C VAL A 104 -4.69 -4.87 11.22
N GLU A 105 -4.05 -5.76 11.96
CA GLU A 105 -3.09 -6.71 11.44
C GLU A 105 -3.77 -8.04 11.16
N CYS A 106 -3.59 -8.57 9.95
CA CYS A 106 -4.12 -9.85 9.52
C CYS A 106 -2.96 -10.76 9.10
N THR A 107 -2.82 -11.91 9.74
CA THR A 107 -1.76 -12.89 9.48
C THR A 107 -2.33 -14.23 9.03
N ARG A 108 -1.88 -14.73 7.89
CA ARG A 108 -2.26 -16.05 7.35
C ARG A 108 -1.15 -17.07 7.59
N CYS A 109 -1.53 -18.23 8.13
CA CYS A 109 -0.63 -19.36 8.41
C CYS A 109 -0.72 -20.46 7.35
N TYR A 110 0.22 -21.42 7.39
CA TYR A 110 0.18 -22.60 6.50
C TYR A 110 -1.05 -23.48 6.70
N SER A 111 -1.57 -23.61 7.92
CA SER A 111 -2.83 -24.29 8.21
C SER A 111 -4.06 -23.61 7.63
N TRP A 112 -3.89 -22.48 6.98
CA TRP A 112 -4.95 -21.60 6.52
C TRP A 112 -5.66 -20.82 7.64
N ASN A 113 -5.14 -20.89 8.88
CA ASN A 113 -5.63 -20.06 9.97
C ASN A 113 -5.38 -18.58 9.68
N LEU A 114 -6.35 -17.71 10.02
CA LEU A 114 -6.26 -16.26 9.93
C LEU A 114 -6.23 -15.69 11.35
N ILE A 115 -5.15 -15.05 11.70
CA ILE A 115 -4.99 -14.33 12.97
C ILE A 115 -5.29 -12.86 12.70
N ILE A 116 -6.15 -12.26 13.51
CA ILE A 116 -6.54 -10.85 13.41
C ILE A 116 -6.17 -10.16 14.72
N GLU A 117 -5.39 -9.10 14.63
CA GLU A 117 -4.96 -8.31 15.77
C GLU A 117 -5.31 -6.84 15.54
N PHE A 118 -5.92 -6.21 16.53
CA PHE A 118 -6.33 -4.81 16.46
C PHE A 118 -5.26 -3.91 17.12
N GLU A 119 -4.96 -2.79 16.52
CA GLU A 119 -4.05 -1.77 17.07
C GLU A 119 -4.80 -0.44 17.35
N PRO A 120 -4.84 0.05 18.60
CA PRO A 120 -4.31 -0.58 19.81
C PRO A 120 -5.08 -1.85 20.22
N ALA A 121 -4.35 -2.81 20.80
CA ALA A 121 -4.96 -4.07 21.24
C ALA A 121 -5.95 -3.83 22.40
N PRO A 122 -7.21 -4.29 22.32
CA PRO A 122 -8.15 -4.18 23.41
C PRO A 122 -7.74 -5.10 24.57
N LYS A 123 -7.94 -4.65 25.79
CA LYS A 123 -7.75 -5.50 26.99
C LYS A 123 -8.96 -6.39 27.13
N LEU A 124 -8.82 -7.66 26.75
CA LEU A 124 -9.87 -8.64 26.96
C LEU A 124 -9.79 -9.22 28.36
N PRO A 125 -10.91 -9.35 29.07
CA PRO A 125 -10.98 -9.98 30.37
C PRO A 125 -10.87 -11.50 30.25
N ASP A 126 -10.38 -12.14 31.30
CA ASP A 126 -10.44 -13.61 31.44
C ASP A 126 -11.87 -14.07 31.74
N ILE A 127 -12.45 -14.82 30.80
CA ILE A 127 -13.81 -15.37 30.91
C ILE A 127 -13.84 -16.89 31.11
N ASN A 128 -12.73 -17.45 31.55
CA ASN A 128 -12.57 -18.90 31.78
C ASN A 128 -12.94 -19.31 33.22
N LEU A 129 -13.00 -20.61 33.47
CA LEU A 129 -13.31 -21.15 34.79
C LEU A 129 -12.30 -20.75 35.87
N SER A 130 -11.05 -20.44 35.51
CA SER A 130 -10.06 -19.96 36.48
C SER A 130 -10.40 -18.58 37.03
N ALA A 131 -11.16 -17.74 36.31
CA ALA A 131 -11.67 -16.45 36.78
C ALA A 131 -13.03 -16.60 37.50
N LEU A 132 -13.92 -17.46 37.00
CA LEU A 132 -15.26 -17.63 37.58
C LEU A 132 -15.22 -18.34 38.94
N LEU A 133 -14.42 -19.41 39.10
CA LEU A 133 -14.42 -20.18 40.35
C LEU A 133 -14.01 -19.37 41.60
N PRO A 134 -12.98 -18.52 41.57
CA PRO A 134 -12.68 -17.61 42.67
C PRO A 134 -13.83 -16.64 42.97
N LEU A 135 -14.46 -16.06 41.92
CA LEU A 135 -15.58 -15.17 42.06
C LEU A 135 -16.75 -15.86 42.74
N LEU A 136 -17.08 -17.08 42.35
CA LEU A 136 -18.15 -17.87 42.94
C LEU A 136 -17.87 -18.21 44.41
N LYS A 137 -16.63 -18.57 44.76
CA LYS A 137 -16.19 -18.83 46.15
C LYS A 137 -16.33 -17.59 47.02
N THR A 138 -15.80 -16.45 46.56
CA THR A 138 -15.92 -15.18 47.27
C THR A 138 -17.37 -14.78 47.46
N SER A 139 -18.20 -15.01 46.48
CA SER A 139 -19.65 -14.73 46.56
C SER A 139 -20.36 -15.64 47.58
N ILE A 140 -19.99 -16.92 47.65
CA ILE A 140 -20.48 -17.84 48.67
C ILE A 140 -20.10 -17.36 50.10
N GLU A 141 -18.86 -16.87 50.27
CA GLU A 141 -18.43 -16.28 51.56
C GLU A 141 -19.21 -15.01 51.90
N LYS A 142 -19.39 -14.09 50.93
CA LYS A 142 -20.20 -12.89 51.08
C LYS A 142 -21.64 -13.25 51.52
N VAL A 143 -22.27 -14.26 50.93
CA VAL A 143 -23.62 -14.71 51.31
C VAL A 143 -23.64 -15.22 52.77
N ARG A 144 -22.61 -15.93 53.23
CA ARG A 144 -22.50 -16.38 54.62
C ARG A 144 -22.43 -15.24 55.61
N GLU A 145 -21.78 -14.13 55.27
CA GLU A 145 -21.53 -12.97 56.08
C GLU A 145 -22.70 -11.95 56.09
N LEU A 146 -23.73 -12.10 55.27
CA LEU A 146 -24.87 -11.17 55.22
C LEU A 146 -25.50 -11.02 56.59
N ILE A 147 -25.84 -9.78 56.95
CA ILE A 147 -26.48 -9.43 58.22
C ILE A 147 -27.93 -9.01 57.95
N ALA A 148 -28.88 -9.56 58.72
CA ALA A 148 -30.30 -9.25 58.56
C ALA A 148 -30.62 -7.84 59.05
N PRO A 149 -31.47 -7.10 58.34
CA PRO A 149 -32.14 -5.92 58.90
C PRO A 149 -33.00 -6.30 60.10
N GLU A 150 -33.31 -5.29 60.93
CA GLU A 150 -34.09 -5.49 62.13
C GLU A 150 -35.45 -6.17 61.82
N GLY A 151 -35.75 -7.27 62.52
CA GLY A 151 -36.98 -8.04 62.31
C GLY A 151 -37.00 -9.05 61.16
N LYS A 152 -35.92 -9.19 60.38
CA LYS A 152 -35.86 -10.07 59.17
C LYS A 152 -34.91 -11.30 59.32
N GLY A 153 -34.54 -11.68 60.54
CA GLY A 153 -33.53 -12.72 60.80
C GLY A 153 -33.88 -14.12 60.26
N GLU A 154 -35.14 -14.62 60.50
CA GLU A 154 -35.59 -15.93 60.02
C GLU A 154 -35.76 -15.98 58.50
N GLU A 155 -36.25 -14.88 57.90
CA GLU A 155 -36.40 -14.77 56.45
C GLU A 155 -35.01 -14.79 55.78
N LEU A 156 -34.02 -14.06 56.31
CA LEU A 156 -32.64 -14.09 55.77
C LEU A 156 -32.00 -15.47 55.92
N LYS A 157 -32.25 -16.20 57.02
CA LYS A 157 -31.72 -17.54 57.24
C LYS A 157 -32.20 -18.47 56.13
N THR A 158 -33.49 -18.46 55.79
CA THR A 158 -34.10 -19.28 54.74
C THR A 158 -33.50 -18.91 53.36
N VAL A 159 -33.33 -17.64 53.07
CA VAL A 159 -32.69 -17.15 51.83
C VAL A 159 -31.21 -17.62 51.74
N LYS A 160 -30.46 -17.48 52.83
CA LYS A 160 -29.07 -17.95 52.88
C LYS A 160 -28.93 -19.47 52.61
N GLU A 161 -29.70 -20.29 53.31
CA GLU A 161 -29.66 -21.74 53.19
C GLU A 161 -29.98 -22.21 51.75
N SER A 162 -31.03 -21.65 51.15
CA SER A 162 -31.42 -21.93 49.78
C SER A 162 -30.33 -21.50 48.77
N LEU A 163 -29.86 -20.21 48.88
CA LEU A 163 -28.89 -19.64 47.98
C LEU A 163 -27.52 -20.37 48.06
N LEU A 164 -27.05 -20.66 49.31
CA LEU A 164 -25.81 -21.38 49.51
C LEU A 164 -25.83 -22.78 48.92
N THR A 165 -26.97 -23.51 49.06
CA THR A 165 -27.17 -24.84 48.49
C THR A 165 -27.08 -24.80 46.98
N GLN A 166 -27.76 -23.85 46.34
CA GLN A 166 -27.76 -23.74 44.89
C GLN A 166 -26.39 -23.28 44.34
N MET A 167 -25.74 -22.28 44.97
CA MET A 167 -24.39 -21.83 44.57
C MET A 167 -23.32 -22.93 44.75
N ALA A 168 -23.38 -23.70 45.84
CA ALA A 168 -22.46 -24.82 46.07
C ALA A 168 -22.65 -25.96 45.07
N SER A 169 -23.89 -26.20 44.64
CA SER A 169 -24.20 -27.16 43.54
C SER A 169 -23.52 -26.68 42.21
N GLN A 170 -23.67 -25.42 41.89
CA GLN A 170 -23.02 -24.85 40.71
C GLN A 170 -21.47 -24.93 40.78
N GLU A 171 -20.88 -24.56 41.91
CA GLU A 171 -19.44 -24.69 42.14
C GLU A 171 -18.97 -26.13 41.94
N THR A 172 -19.71 -27.12 42.47
CA THR A 172 -19.34 -28.54 42.35
C THR A 172 -19.38 -28.99 40.90
N THR A 173 -20.39 -28.55 40.13
CA THR A 173 -20.53 -28.87 38.70
C THR A 173 -19.37 -28.28 37.89
N LEU A 174 -18.94 -27.07 38.18
CA LEU A 174 -17.89 -26.39 37.46
C LEU A 174 -16.47 -26.89 37.82
N LYS A 175 -16.23 -27.32 39.06
CA LYS A 175 -14.93 -27.85 39.50
C LYS A 175 -14.45 -29.12 38.74
N GLY A 176 -15.34 -29.87 38.12
CA GLY A 176 -15.01 -31.05 37.33
C GLY A 176 -14.47 -30.76 35.92
N ARG A 177 -14.45 -29.48 35.50
CA ARG A 177 -14.07 -29.04 34.14
C ARG A 177 -12.66 -28.47 34.09
N ALA A 178 -12.11 -28.36 32.87
CA ALA A 178 -10.77 -27.79 32.66
C ALA A 178 -10.75 -26.28 33.01
N GLN A 179 -9.78 -25.86 33.82
CA GLN A 179 -9.69 -24.47 34.29
C GLN A 179 -9.59 -23.39 33.19
N LYS A 180 -9.02 -23.77 32.04
CA LYS A 180 -8.89 -22.87 30.88
C LYS A 180 -10.09 -22.86 29.94
N GLU A 181 -11.15 -23.60 30.28
CA GLU A 181 -12.37 -23.65 29.49
C GLU A 181 -13.16 -22.35 29.67
N ASN A 182 -13.55 -21.72 28.54
CA ASN A 182 -14.38 -20.52 28.55
C ASN A 182 -15.79 -20.85 29.06
N VAL A 183 -16.32 -19.94 29.84
CA VAL A 183 -17.66 -20.08 30.43
C VAL A 183 -18.72 -19.58 29.45
N PRO A 184 -19.70 -20.40 29.04
CA PRO A 184 -20.80 -19.96 28.19
C PRO A 184 -21.71 -19.00 28.93
N LYS A 185 -22.22 -17.95 28.25
CA LYS A 185 -23.14 -16.97 28.83
C LYS A 185 -24.36 -17.59 29.56
N PRO A 186 -25.04 -18.64 29.05
CA PRO A 186 -26.16 -19.26 29.73
C PRO A 186 -25.83 -19.80 31.13
N GLU A 187 -24.60 -20.22 31.40
CA GLU A 187 -24.19 -20.71 32.73
C GLU A 187 -24.10 -19.56 33.75
N ILE A 188 -23.59 -18.39 33.32
CA ILE A 188 -23.59 -17.21 34.18
C ILE A 188 -24.99 -16.67 34.38
N ASP A 189 -25.81 -16.63 33.33
CA ASP A 189 -27.21 -16.21 33.42
C ASP A 189 -27.99 -17.13 34.38
N ALA A 190 -27.68 -18.43 34.42
CA ALA A 190 -28.25 -19.34 35.40
C ALA A 190 -27.88 -18.96 36.84
N ILE A 191 -26.63 -18.58 37.13
CA ILE A 191 -26.18 -18.11 38.45
C ILE A 191 -26.86 -16.80 38.80
N ILE A 192 -26.94 -15.84 37.89
CA ILE A 192 -27.62 -14.56 38.05
C ILE A 192 -29.12 -14.78 38.38
N ASN A 193 -29.77 -15.70 37.68
CA ASN A 193 -31.17 -16.04 37.93
C ASN A 193 -31.39 -16.68 39.30
N VAL A 194 -30.48 -17.55 39.75
CA VAL A 194 -30.51 -18.11 41.09
C VAL A 194 -30.45 -17.00 42.14
N ILE A 195 -29.52 -16.07 42.03
CA ILE A 195 -29.40 -14.95 43.00
C ILE A 195 -30.62 -14.00 42.92
N SER A 196 -31.06 -13.71 41.68
CA SER A 196 -32.19 -12.80 41.44
C SER A 196 -33.51 -13.34 41.97
N SER A 197 -33.72 -14.68 41.95
CA SER A 197 -34.92 -15.33 42.46
C SER A 197 -35.08 -15.18 43.98
N HIS A 198 -34.01 -14.84 44.70
CA HIS A 198 -33.98 -14.55 46.13
C HIS A 198 -34.00 -13.05 46.46
N SER A 199 -34.22 -12.18 45.45
CA SER A 199 -34.22 -10.72 45.56
C SER A 199 -35.64 -10.16 45.36
N ASN A 200 -36.64 -10.68 46.08
CA ASN A 200 -38.05 -10.30 45.90
C ASN A 200 -38.40 -8.98 46.60
N GLU A 201 -37.91 -8.79 47.81
CA GLU A 201 -38.14 -7.59 48.59
C GLU A 201 -36.98 -6.58 48.49
N GLN A 202 -37.22 -5.31 48.78
CA GLN A 202 -36.20 -4.25 48.63
C GLN A 202 -34.96 -4.52 49.49
N TRP A 203 -35.12 -4.93 50.75
CA TRP A 203 -33.99 -5.25 51.63
C TRP A 203 -33.13 -6.45 51.10
N GLN A 204 -33.76 -7.41 50.44
CA GLN A 204 -33.02 -8.53 49.77
C GLN A 204 -32.23 -8.04 48.57
N LYS A 205 -32.84 -7.14 47.80
CA LYS A 205 -32.14 -6.50 46.65
C LYS A 205 -30.90 -5.75 47.13
N ASP A 206 -31.07 -4.95 48.21
CA ASP A 206 -29.97 -4.13 48.74
C ASP A 206 -28.83 -5.02 49.29
N LEU A 207 -29.12 -6.15 49.92
CA LEU A 207 -28.12 -7.10 50.43
C LEU A 207 -27.40 -7.90 49.35
N LEU A 208 -28.09 -8.26 48.25
CA LEU A 208 -27.55 -9.10 47.19
C LEU A 208 -27.02 -8.28 45.99
N GLN A 209 -27.16 -6.96 46.04
CA GLN A 209 -26.80 -6.08 44.94
C GLN A 209 -25.34 -6.22 44.51
N ASP A 210 -24.39 -6.24 45.44
CA ASP A 210 -22.97 -6.31 45.16
C ASP A 210 -22.59 -7.68 44.52
N ILE A 211 -23.20 -8.76 45.02
CA ILE A 211 -22.98 -10.10 44.50
C ILE A 211 -23.53 -10.21 43.06
N LEU A 212 -24.72 -9.67 42.83
CA LEU A 212 -25.31 -9.63 41.48
C LEU A 212 -24.48 -8.75 40.54
N ALA A 213 -23.94 -7.65 41.02
CA ALA A 213 -23.10 -6.77 40.20
C ALA A 213 -21.85 -7.51 39.69
N ASP A 214 -21.18 -8.25 40.57
CA ASP A 214 -19.98 -9.02 40.20
C ASP A 214 -20.28 -10.03 39.06
N PHE A 215 -21.38 -10.78 39.11
CA PHE A 215 -21.76 -11.73 38.05
C PHE A 215 -22.29 -11.03 36.79
N ARG A 216 -22.95 -9.89 36.91
CA ARG A 216 -23.36 -9.09 35.73
C ARG A 216 -22.15 -8.56 34.99
N ILE A 217 -21.15 -8.06 35.71
CA ILE A 217 -19.87 -7.64 35.11
C ILE A 217 -19.24 -8.83 34.37
N PHE A 218 -19.23 -10.02 34.98
CA PHE A 218 -18.67 -11.20 34.31
C PHE A 218 -19.49 -11.62 33.07
N SER A 219 -20.81 -11.54 33.11
CA SER A 219 -21.70 -11.77 31.95
C SER A 219 -21.47 -10.75 30.84
N GLU A 220 -21.25 -9.48 31.19
CA GLU A 220 -20.89 -8.42 30.25
C GLU A 220 -19.51 -8.69 29.60
N GLN A 221 -18.55 -9.16 30.37
CA GLN A 221 -17.24 -9.57 29.87
C GLN A 221 -17.32 -10.70 28.84
N ILE A 222 -18.16 -11.71 29.07
CA ILE A 222 -18.44 -12.76 28.08
C ILE A 222 -19.05 -12.16 26.81
N GLN A 223 -19.99 -11.24 26.95
CA GLN A 223 -20.60 -10.57 25.81
C GLN A 223 -19.57 -9.75 25.03
N ASN A 224 -18.67 -9.07 25.72
CA ASN A 224 -17.59 -8.28 25.11
C ASN A 224 -16.65 -9.18 24.28
N VAL A 225 -16.29 -10.37 24.77
CA VAL A 225 -15.47 -11.34 24.01
C VAL A 225 -16.25 -11.86 22.78
N ALA A 226 -17.54 -12.12 22.91
CA ALA A 226 -18.36 -12.53 21.76
C ALA A 226 -18.46 -11.42 20.69
N GLN A 227 -18.57 -10.17 21.11
CA GLN A 227 -18.55 -9.01 20.20
C GLN A 227 -17.20 -8.85 19.50
N MET A 228 -16.09 -9.19 20.19
CA MET A 228 -14.76 -9.21 19.59
C MET A 228 -14.67 -10.21 18.43
N HIS A 229 -15.18 -11.43 18.63
CA HIS A 229 -15.25 -12.42 17.54
C HIS A 229 -16.12 -11.95 16.37
N GLN A 230 -17.20 -11.20 16.63
CA GLN A 230 -17.99 -10.59 15.54
C GLN A 230 -17.19 -9.54 14.76
N ALA A 231 -16.36 -8.75 15.45
CA ALA A 231 -15.48 -7.79 14.82
C ALA A 231 -14.39 -8.50 13.98
N GLU A 232 -13.78 -9.58 14.49
CA GLU A 232 -12.83 -10.42 13.75
C GLU A 232 -13.47 -11.04 12.50
N GLU A 233 -14.70 -11.54 12.62
CA GLU A 233 -15.44 -12.10 11.48
C GLU A 233 -15.75 -11.03 10.42
N TRP A 234 -16.12 -9.83 10.86
CA TRP A 234 -16.33 -8.70 9.95
C TRP A 234 -15.03 -8.36 9.20
N VAL A 235 -13.90 -8.25 9.91
CA VAL A 235 -12.58 -8.00 9.29
C VAL A 235 -12.27 -9.10 8.28
N SER A 236 -12.42 -10.38 8.65
CA SER A 236 -12.15 -11.52 7.76
C SER A 236 -12.95 -11.45 6.45
N LYS A 237 -14.21 -10.99 6.51
CA LYS A 237 -15.08 -10.84 5.33
C LYS A 237 -14.76 -9.61 4.49
N ASN A 238 -14.10 -8.60 5.07
CA ASN A 238 -13.82 -7.32 4.42
C ASN A 238 -12.35 -7.13 4.03
N ILE A 239 -11.49 -8.13 4.24
CA ILE A 239 -10.11 -8.10 3.74
C ILE A 239 -10.14 -7.98 2.21
N PRO A 240 -9.44 -6.98 1.61
CA PRO A 240 -9.35 -6.86 0.17
C PRO A 240 -8.81 -8.13 -0.49
N TYR A 241 -9.27 -8.45 -1.68
CA TYR A 241 -8.69 -9.53 -2.47
C TYR A 241 -7.31 -9.14 -2.98
N PHE A 242 -6.40 -10.10 -2.99
CA PHE A 242 -5.08 -9.99 -3.59
C PHE A 242 -5.09 -10.65 -4.96
N LEU A 243 -4.87 -9.88 -6.01
CA LEU A 243 -4.85 -10.32 -7.39
C LEU A 243 -3.40 -10.39 -7.88
N TYR A 244 -2.88 -11.62 -8.08
CA TYR A 244 -1.53 -11.83 -8.55
C TYR A 244 -1.49 -12.07 -10.07
N PHE A 245 -0.57 -11.36 -10.75
CA PHE A 245 -0.36 -11.45 -12.19
C PHE A 245 1.13 -11.68 -12.46
N ASP A 246 1.44 -12.81 -13.08
CA ASP A 246 2.79 -13.17 -13.57
C ASP A 246 2.83 -13.40 -15.08
N ARG A 247 1.68 -13.37 -15.74
CA ARG A 247 1.54 -13.55 -17.19
C ARG A 247 0.63 -12.48 -17.77
N TYR A 248 1.10 -11.88 -18.83
CA TYR A 248 0.42 -10.82 -19.55
C TYR A 248 0.19 -11.27 -20.99
N ASP A 249 -0.76 -12.18 -21.17
CA ASP A 249 -1.06 -12.74 -22.46
C ASP A 249 -1.70 -11.70 -23.38
N ILE A 250 -1.22 -11.68 -24.63
CA ILE A 250 -1.76 -10.80 -25.66
C ILE A 250 -2.99 -11.45 -26.28
N LEU A 251 -4.04 -10.65 -26.47
CA LEU A 251 -5.28 -11.06 -27.12
C LEU A 251 -5.02 -11.47 -28.56
N ASP A 252 -5.53 -12.63 -28.98
CA ASP A 252 -5.53 -13.00 -30.38
C ASP A 252 -6.52 -12.15 -31.19
N SER A 253 -6.10 -11.68 -32.36
CA SER A 253 -6.98 -10.93 -33.27
C SER A 253 -8.14 -11.76 -33.81
N ALA A 254 -7.95 -13.10 -33.92
CA ALA A 254 -8.92 -14.06 -34.40
C ALA A 254 -9.22 -15.15 -33.34
N ILE A 255 -10.38 -15.06 -32.72
CA ILE A 255 -10.83 -15.95 -31.65
C ILE A 255 -11.80 -16.99 -32.22
N HIS A 256 -11.48 -18.29 -32.11
CA HIS A 256 -12.38 -19.36 -32.54
C HIS A 256 -13.43 -19.63 -31.45
N ILE A 257 -14.64 -19.15 -31.67
CA ILE A 257 -15.75 -19.15 -30.70
C ILE A 257 -16.05 -20.55 -30.14
N PRO A 258 -16.20 -21.62 -30.97
CA PRO A 258 -16.47 -22.97 -30.44
C PRO A 258 -15.36 -23.52 -29.54
N SER A 259 -14.09 -23.20 -29.81
CA SER A 259 -12.97 -23.61 -28.96
C SER A 259 -12.98 -22.87 -27.64
N PHE A 260 -13.23 -21.58 -27.67
CA PHE A 260 -13.31 -20.73 -26.47
C PHE A 260 -14.46 -21.16 -25.54
N ILE A 261 -15.65 -21.49 -26.08
CA ILE A 261 -16.79 -22.01 -25.31
C ILE A 261 -16.42 -23.36 -24.65
N ARG A 262 -15.71 -24.23 -25.35
CA ARG A 262 -15.23 -25.51 -24.74
C ARG A 262 -14.26 -25.24 -23.58
N GLU A 263 -13.38 -24.25 -23.72
CA GLU A 263 -12.46 -23.87 -22.66
C GLU A 263 -13.17 -23.24 -21.44
N LEU A 264 -14.27 -22.49 -21.64
CA LEU A 264 -15.08 -21.95 -20.56
C LEU A 264 -15.57 -23.05 -19.61
N ASN A 265 -15.94 -24.20 -20.17
CA ASN A 265 -16.49 -25.35 -19.45
C ASN A 265 -15.40 -26.37 -19.02
N SER A 266 -14.13 -26.13 -19.31
CA SER A 266 -13.00 -27.00 -18.99
C SER A 266 -12.31 -26.58 -17.69
N GLN A 267 -11.76 -27.57 -16.96
CA GLN A 267 -10.89 -27.31 -15.82
C GLN A 267 -9.50 -26.77 -16.24
N THR A 268 -9.05 -27.10 -17.45
CA THR A 268 -7.80 -26.61 -18.04
C THR A 268 -8.10 -25.48 -19.01
N LYS A 269 -7.67 -24.28 -18.68
CA LYS A 269 -7.84 -23.08 -19.49
C LYS A 269 -6.51 -22.68 -20.13
N SER A 270 -6.55 -22.24 -21.40
CA SER A 270 -5.34 -21.68 -22.04
C SER A 270 -4.94 -20.35 -21.36
N PRO A 271 -3.66 -19.97 -21.40
CA PRO A 271 -3.23 -18.67 -20.86
C PRO A 271 -4.02 -17.50 -21.45
N LYS A 272 -4.30 -17.51 -22.76
CA LYS A 272 -5.05 -16.47 -23.46
C LYS A 272 -6.55 -16.45 -23.15
N HIS A 273 -7.07 -17.50 -22.50
CA HIS A 273 -8.48 -17.60 -22.12
C HIS A 273 -8.91 -16.43 -21.24
N ARG A 274 -8.04 -16.00 -20.32
CA ARG A 274 -8.33 -14.91 -19.37
C ARG A 274 -8.61 -13.60 -20.10
N VAL A 275 -7.71 -13.17 -20.98
CA VAL A 275 -7.86 -11.90 -21.72
C VAL A 275 -9.06 -11.93 -22.67
N THR A 276 -9.31 -13.08 -23.31
CA THR A 276 -10.47 -13.28 -24.19
C THR A 276 -11.80 -13.22 -23.41
N HIS A 277 -11.85 -13.84 -22.23
CA HIS A 277 -13.00 -13.78 -21.34
C HIS A 277 -13.27 -12.32 -20.88
N CYS A 278 -12.20 -11.60 -20.52
CA CYS A 278 -12.30 -10.19 -20.14
C CYS A 278 -12.83 -9.31 -21.28
N LEU A 279 -12.41 -9.56 -22.53
CA LEU A 279 -12.96 -8.84 -23.68
C LEU A 279 -14.48 -8.99 -23.77
N PHE A 280 -14.99 -10.22 -23.80
CA PHE A 280 -16.42 -10.47 -23.94
C PHE A 280 -17.23 -9.93 -22.76
N LYS A 281 -16.70 -10.03 -21.55
CA LYS A 281 -17.34 -9.48 -20.35
C LYS A 281 -17.37 -7.95 -20.36
N HIS A 282 -16.27 -7.32 -20.78
CA HIS A 282 -16.16 -5.85 -20.81
C HIS A 282 -17.12 -5.19 -21.79
N VAL A 283 -17.30 -5.79 -22.96
CA VAL A 283 -18.23 -5.29 -23.98
C VAL A 283 -19.64 -5.83 -23.81
N ASN A 284 -19.89 -6.60 -22.76
CA ASN A 284 -21.18 -7.22 -22.45
C ASN A 284 -21.75 -8.03 -23.63
N LEU A 285 -20.88 -8.81 -24.29
CA LEU A 285 -21.20 -9.59 -25.47
C LEU A 285 -21.42 -11.06 -25.10
N ASP A 286 -22.62 -11.57 -25.31
CA ASP A 286 -22.96 -12.97 -25.08
C ASP A 286 -22.40 -13.84 -26.20
N ILE A 287 -21.38 -14.65 -25.86
CA ILE A 287 -20.67 -15.51 -26.79
C ILE A 287 -21.55 -16.64 -27.31
N GLU A 288 -22.44 -17.18 -26.47
CA GLU A 288 -23.33 -18.26 -26.85
C GLU A 288 -24.39 -17.77 -27.84
N LYS A 289 -24.89 -16.55 -27.62
CA LYS A 289 -25.78 -15.88 -28.59
C LYS A 289 -25.08 -15.64 -29.92
N LEU A 290 -23.82 -15.18 -29.90
CA LEU A 290 -23.00 -15.02 -31.12
C LEU A 290 -22.83 -16.35 -31.88
N ARG A 291 -22.60 -17.44 -31.16
CA ARG A 291 -22.47 -18.78 -31.74
C ARG A 291 -23.76 -19.24 -32.43
N GLN A 292 -24.90 -19.06 -31.75
CA GLN A 292 -26.21 -19.40 -32.28
C GLN A 292 -26.49 -18.66 -33.57
N LEU A 293 -26.26 -17.35 -33.57
CA LEU A 293 -26.44 -16.49 -34.77
C LEU A 293 -25.45 -16.82 -35.92
N ALA A 294 -24.29 -17.48 -35.58
CA ALA A 294 -23.34 -17.91 -36.61
C ALA A 294 -23.73 -19.23 -37.30
N SER A 295 -24.46 -20.10 -36.63
CA SER A 295 -24.88 -21.40 -37.19
C SER A 295 -26.06 -21.33 -38.13
N SER A 296 -26.86 -20.26 -38.05
CA SER A 296 -28.09 -20.06 -38.85
C SER A 296 -27.84 -19.77 -40.34
N GLY A 297 -26.64 -19.45 -40.75
CA GLY A 297 -26.30 -19.07 -42.14
C GLY A 297 -25.78 -20.20 -43.06
N ARG A 298 -25.82 -21.48 -42.64
CA ARG A 298 -25.23 -22.59 -43.37
C ARG A 298 -26.18 -23.37 -44.30
N ASP A 299 -27.49 -23.22 -44.11
CA ASP A 299 -28.48 -23.82 -45.01
C ASP A 299 -28.95 -22.82 -46.07
N GLN A 300 -29.05 -23.32 -47.31
CA GLN A 300 -29.25 -22.52 -48.53
C GLN A 300 -30.62 -21.80 -48.67
N ASP A 301 -31.41 -21.70 -47.60
CA ASP A 301 -32.66 -20.96 -47.63
C ASP A 301 -32.45 -19.52 -47.16
N PHE A 302 -32.46 -18.56 -48.10
CA PHE A 302 -32.54 -17.13 -47.86
C PHE A 302 -33.89 -16.76 -47.23
N SER A 303 -34.09 -17.11 -45.99
CA SER A 303 -35.30 -16.66 -45.27
C SER A 303 -35.07 -15.29 -44.62
N ALA A 304 -36.14 -14.47 -44.55
CA ALA A 304 -36.10 -13.17 -43.86
C ALA A 304 -35.60 -13.31 -42.40
N GLU A 305 -35.78 -14.46 -41.81
CA GLU A 305 -35.32 -14.79 -40.46
C GLU A 305 -33.79 -14.87 -40.37
N ILE A 306 -33.14 -15.50 -41.35
CA ILE A 306 -31.67 -15.59 -41.43
C ILE A 306 -31.07 -14.18 -41.60
N GLN A 307 -31.65 -13.37 -42.48
CA GLN A 307 -31.19 -12.00 -42.67
C GLN A 307 -31.31 -11.19 -41.37
N ARG A 308 -32.41 -11.30 -40.68
CA ARG A 308 -32.63 -10.64 -39.40
C ARG A 308 -31.61 -11.06 -38.34
N GLN A 309 -31.22 -12.33 -38.27
CA GLN A 309 -30.21 -12.83 -37.37
C GLN A 309 -28.81 -12.30 -37.72
N VAL A 310 -28.48 -12.19 -39.02
CA VAL A 310 -27.22 -11.59 -39.48
C VAL A 310 -27.19 -10.10 -39.10
N ASP A 311 -28.28 -9.37 -39.31
CA ASP A 311 -28.38 -7.95 -38.99
C ASP A 311 -28.25 -7.74 -37.45
N GLU A 312 -28.92 -8.57 -36.62
CA GLU A 312 -28.82 -8.54 -35.16
C GLU A 312 -27.38 -8.75 -34.72
N ARG A 313 -26.69 -9.74 -35.31
CA ARG A 313 -25.28 -10.01 -35.01
C ARG A 313 -24.38 -8.82 -35.31
N GLN A 314 -24.57 -8.18 -36.48
CA GLN A 314 -23.82 -7.00 -36.88
C GLN A 314 -24.03 -5.82 -35.94
N ILE A 315 -25.28 -5.58 -35.52
CA ILE A 315 -25.63 -4.51 -34.57
C ILE A 315 -24.96 -4.75 -33.20
N LEU A 316 -25.00 -5.98 -32.69
CA LEU A 316 -24.33 -6.35 -31.43
C LEU A 316 -22.81 -6.10 -31.48
N LEU A 317 -22.15 -6.52 -32.58
CA LEU A 317 -20.73 -6.32 -32.78
C LEU A 317 -20.38 -4.83 -32.92
N ALA A 318 -21.14 -4.06 -33.64
CA ALA A 318 -20.93 -2.62 -33.78
C ALA A 318 -21.12 -1.87 -32.45
N SER A 319 -22.14 -2.22 -31.67
CA SER A 319 -22.38 -1.65 -30.35
C SER A 319 -21.23 -1.94 -29.40
N ALA A 320 -20.77 -3.19 -29.37
CA ALA A 320 -19.62 -3.60 -28.56
C ALA A 320 -18.33 -2.86 -28.97
N ALA A 321 -18.09 -2.67 -30.28
CA ALA A 321 -16.95 -1.96 -30.81
C ALA A 321 -16.96 -0.46 -30.43
N ILE A 322 -18.13 0.19 -30.48
CA ILE A 322 -18.29 1.59 -30.04
C ILE A 322 -18.02 1.71 -28.54
N ALA A 323 -18.59 0.81 -27.73
CA ALA A 323 -18.37 0.80 -26.29
C ALA A 323 -16.89 0.66 -25.94
N MET A 324 -16.17 -0.25 -26.63
CA MET A 324 -14.72 -0.44 -26.46
C MET A 324 -13.95 0.81 -26.89
N THR A 325 -14.25 1.37 -28.04
CA THR A 325 -13.57 2.56 -28.56
C THR A 325 -13.67 3.73 -27.58
N ASN A 326 -14.85 4.00 -27.05
CA ASN A 326 -15.07 5.10 -26.11
C ASN A 326 -14.29 4.87 -24.82
N LYS A 327 -14.43 3.70 -24.21
CA LYS A 327 -13.77 3.37 -22.95
C LYS A 327 -12.24 3.34 -23.06
N PHE A 328 -11.70 2.80 -24.16
CA PHE A 328 -10.25 2.77 -24.37
C PHE A 328 -9.67 4.16 -24.66
N SER A 329 -10.43 5.04 -25.35
CA SER A 329 -10.00 6.42 -25.62
C SER A 329 -9.82 7.26 -24.35
N ASP A 330 -10.55 6.98 -23.29
CA ASP A 330 -10.40 7.65 -21.99
C ASP A 330 -9.07 7.31 -21.31
N TRP A 331 -8.47 6.19 -21.67
CA TRP A 331 -7.22 5.70 -21.10
C TRP A 331 -6.00 5.93 -21.99
N TRP A 332 -6.19 5.91 -23.33
CA TRP A 332 -5.12 6.02 -24.31
C TRP A 332 -5.16 7.37 -25.03
N GLU A 333 -4.48 8.35 -24.47
CA GLU A 333 -4.51 9.74 -24.98
C GLU A 333 -3.61 9.99 -26.20
N GLN A 334 -2.61 9.11 -26.45
CA GLN A 334 -1.59 9.34 -27.50
C GLN A 334 -2.16 9.31 -28.92
N ARG A 335 -3.18 8.48 -29.16
CA ARG A 335 -3.76 8.26 -30.47
C ARG A 335 -5.18 7.72 -30.32
N LYS A 336 -6.11 8.27 -31.07
CA LYS A 336 -7.51 7.82 -31.04
C LYS A 336 -7.66 6.55 -31.86
N HIS A 337 -7.69 5.40 -31.20
CA HIS A 337 -7.95 4.12 -31.84
C HIS A 337 -9.45 3.86 -31.93
N LYS A 338 -9.87 3.30 -33.09
CA LYS A 338 -11.24 2.81 -33.29
C LYS A 338 -11.19 1.31 -33.43
N PHE A 339 -11.90 0.62 -32.57
CA PHE A 339 -12.03 -0.83 -32.61
C PHE A 339 -13.23 -1.20 -33.49
N GLN A 340 -13.09 -2.30 -34.21
CA GLN A 340 -14.16 -2.92 -34.96
C GLN A 340 -14.14 -4.43 -34.73
N TYR A 341 -15.29 -4.99 -34.52
CA TYR A 341 -15.48 -6.40 -34.33
C TYR A 341 -16.19 -7.00 -35.53
N ARG A 342 -15.64 -8.08 -36.05
CA ARG A 342 -16.19 -8.83 -37.17
C ARG A 342 -16.35 -10.29 -36.78
N ALA A 343 -17.38 -10.90 -37.29
CA ALA A 343 -17.62 -12.31 -37.07
C ALA A 343 -17.74 -13.02 -38.41
N ASP A 344 -16.70 -13.81 -38.73
CA ASP A 344 -16.61 -14.61 -39.95
C ASP A 344 -16.83 -16.10 -39.60
N GLY A 345 -18.05 -16.59 -39.82
CA GLY A 345 -18.41 -17.94 -39.44
C GLY A 345 -18.20 -18.18 -37.95
N ASN A 346 -17.29 -19.05 -37.58
CA ASN A 346 -16.97 -19.41 -36.20
C ASN A 346 -15.88 -18.53 -35.57
N TYR A 347 -15.37 -17.51 -36.28
CA TYR A 347 -14.33 -16.65 -35.77
C TYR A 347 -14.87 -15.29 -35.40
N PHE A 348 -14.49 -14.82 -34.22
CA PHE A 348 -14.61 -13.41 -33.80
C PHE A 348 -13.27 -12.72 -34.07
N ARG A 349 -13.27 -11.60 -34.80
CA ARG A 349 -12.05 -10.88 -35.19
C ARG A 349 -12.06 -9.47 -34.66
N VAL A 350 -10.90 -9.01 -34.18
CA VAL A 350 -10.66 -7.66 -33.69
C VAL A 350 -9.85 -6.88 -34.70
N TRP A 351 -10.44 -5.83 -35.25
CA TRP A 351 -9.83 -4.90 -36.20
C TRP A 351 -9.63 -3.54 -35.53
N VAL A 352 -8.56 -2.82 -35.88
CA VAL A 352 -8.23 -1.53 -35.29
C VAL A 352 -7.77 -0.59 -36.38
N SER A 353 -8.34 0.63 -36.38
CA SER A 353 -7.86 1.80 -37.15
C SER A 353 -7.49 2.93 -36.17
N ASP A 354 -6.80 3.95 -36.67
CA ASP A 354 -6.52 5.14 -35.87
C ASP A 354 -6.74 6.43 -36.68
N ASP A 355 -6.59 7.59 -36.03
CA ASP A 355 -6.82 8.90 -36.62
C ASP A 355 -5.80 9.30 -37.70
N LEU A 356 -4.61 8.70 -37.69
CA LEU A 356 -3.57 8.94 -38.71
C LEU A 356 -3.62 7.92 -39.86
N ASP A 357 -4.00 6.67 -39.54
CA ASP A 357 -4.21 5.61 -40.52
C ASP A 357 -5.63 5.04 -40.37
N PRO A 358 -6.56 5.50 -41.19
CA PRO A 358 -7.94 5.02 -41.16
C PRO A 358 -8.11 3.60 -41.70
N SER A 359 -7.04 2.99 -42.20
CA SER A 359 -7.06 1.59 -42.68
C SER A 359 -7.34 0.65 -41.53
N GLU A 360 -8.35 -0.19 -41.69
CA GLU A 360 -8.67 -1.22 -40.71
C GLU A 360 -7.76 -2.42 -40.91
N ILE A 361 -6.98 -2.75 -39.90
CA ILE A 361 -6.10 -3.93 -39.89
C ILE A 361 -6.35 -4.75 -38.63
N GLU A 362 -6.06 -6.04 -38.67
CA GLU A 362 -6.22 -6.92 -37.52
C GLU A 362 -5.29 -6.48 -36.37
N LEU A 363 -5.72 -6.70 -35.13
CA LEU A 363 -5.00 -6.26 -33.92
C LEU A 363 -3.57 -6.82 -33.87
N ASP A 364 -3.33 -8.04 -34.33
CA ASP A 364 -2.01 -8.68 -34.37
C ASP A 364 -1.03 -8.04 -35.37
N GLN A 365 -1.54 -7.28 -36.34
CA GLN A 365 -0.74 -6.51 -37.28
C GLN A 365 -0.39 -5.11 -36.76
N ARG A 366 -0.97 -4.67 -35.65
CA ARG A 366 -0.60 -3.44 -34.95
C ARG A 366 0.69 -3.62 -34.14
N SER A 367 1.23 -2.50 -33.63
CA SER A 367 2.45 -2.54 -32.81
C SER A 367 2.27 -3.43 -31.58
N ALA A 368 3.34 -4.17 -31.22
CA ALA A 368 3.33 -5.02 -30.02
C ALA A 368 2.96 -4.22 -28.73
N GLY A 369 3.32 -2.93 -28.69
CA GLY A 369 2.93 -2.04 -27.59
C GLY A 369 1.42 -1.87 -27.46
N LEU A 370 0.71 -1.61 -28.59
CA LEU A 370 -0.75 -1.49 -28.56
C LEU A 370 -1.42 -2.81 -28.18
N GLN A 371 -0.98 -3.92 -28.75
CA GLN A 371 -1.49 -5.26 -28.42
C GLN A 371 -1.36 -5.57 -26.93
N TYR A 372 -0.19 -5.30 -26.36
CA TYR A 372 0.09 -5.48 -24.95
C TYR A 372 -0.82 -4.58 -24.08
N PHE A 373 -0.85 -3.27 -24.35
CA PHE A 373 -1.64 -2.32 -23.56
C PHE A 373 -3.14 -2.60 -23.64
N PHE A 374 -3.62 -2.97 -24.81
CA PHE A 374 -5.04 -3.32 -24.96
C PHE A 374 -5.40 -4.56 -24.16
N SER A 375 -4.57 -5.59 -24.22
CA SER A 375 -4.77 -6.83 -23.46
C SER A 375 -4.66 -6.61 -21.95
N PHE A 376 -3.67 -5.83 -21.54
CA PHE A 376 -3.46 -5.40 -20.17
C PHE A 376 -4.66 -4.60 -19.64
N TYR A 377 -5.11 -3.60 -20.40
CA TYR A 377 -6.29 -2.82 -20.10
C TYR A 377 -7.54 -3.68 -19.89
N LEU A 378 -7.80 -4.63 -20.78
CA LEU A 378 -8.96 -5.52 -20.69
C LEU A 378 -8.96 -6.34 -19.39
N VAL A 379 -7.84 -6.95 -19.04
CA VAL A 379 -7.73 -7.79 -17.86
C VAL A 379 -7.94 -6.97 -16.60
N PHE A 380 -7.29 -5.81 -16.52
CA PHE A 380 -7.34 -4.98 -15.31
C PHE A 380 -8.70 -4.33 -15.10
N LEU A 381 -9.30 -3.76 -16.14
CA LEU A 381 -10.61 -3.14 -16.02
C LEU A 381 -11.69 -4.12 -15.63
N VAL A 382 -11.74 -5.28 -16.24
CA VAL A 382 -12.80 -6.25 -15.96
C VAL A 382 -12.66 -6.85 -14.57
N GLU A 383 -11.45 -7.07 -14.11
CA GLU A 383 -11.23 -7.63 -12.78
C GLU A 383 -11.30 -6.59 -11.67
N ALA A 384 -10.84 -5.37 -11.92
CA ALA A 384 -10.89 -4.29 -10.93
C ALA A 384 -12.24 -3.57 -10.84
N GLU A 385 -12.95 -3.36 -11.98
CA GLU A 385 -14.27 -2.67 -11.97
C GLU A 385 -15.45 -3.58 -11.62
N GLY A 386 -15.35 -4.89 -11.95
CA GLY A 386 -16.53 -5.76 -11.94
C GLY A 386 -16.73 -6.58 -10.66
N ALA A 387 -15.73 -7.32 -10.24
CA ALA A 387 -15.84 -8.31 -9.15
C ALA A 387 -15.07 -7.92 -7.88
N HIS A 388 -14.05 -7.08 -7.98
CA HIS A 388 -13.07 -6.85 -6.92
C HIS A 388 -12.70 -5.37 -6.80
N ARG A 389 -13.68 -4.52 -6.48
CA ARG A 389 -13.37 -3.12 -6.10
C ARG A 389 -12.52 -3.09 -4.83
N ASN A 390 -11.56 -2.16 -4.73
CA ASN A 390 -10.61 -2.02 -3.63
C ASN A 390 -9.71 -3.25 -3.45
N CYS A 391 -9.28 -3.89 -4.54
CA CYS A 391 -8.33 -5.00 -4.50
C CYS A 391 -6.87 -4.52 -4.41
N ILE A 392 -6.00 -5.45 -4.03
CA ILE A 392 -4.55 -5.27 -4.03
C ILE A 392 -3.98 -5.97 -5.26
N LEU A 393 -3.44 -5.19 -6.19
CA LEU A 393 -2.84 -5.69 -7.42
C LEU A 393 -1.37 -6.03 -7.18
N LEU A 394 -0.97 -7.26 -7.44
CA LEU A 394 0.40 -7.74 -7.34
C LEU A 394 0.89 -8.11 -8.74
N LEU A 395 1.70 -7.23 -9.34
CA LEU A 395 2.07 -7.28 -10.75
C LEU A 395 3.53 -7.69 -10.89
N ASP A 396 3.78 -8.90 -11.37
CA ASP A 396 5.14 -9.40 -11.53
C ASP A 396 5.67 -9.05 -12.94
N GLU A 397 6.63 -8.13 -13.01
CA GLU A 397 7.28 -7.62 -14.22
C GLU A 397 6.31 -7.13 -15.32
N PRO A 398 5.37 -6.19 -15.01
CA PRO A 398 4.32 -5.78 -15.95
C PRO A 398 4.81 -5.04 -17.20
N GLY A 399 6.08 -4.69 -17.28
CA GLY A 399 6.69 -4.02 -18.45
C GLY A 399 7.67 -4.87 -19.24
N LEU A 400 7.80 -6.18 -18.94
CA LEU A 400 8.86 -7.02 -19.49
C LEU A 400 8.88 -7.10 -21.04
N HIS A 401 7.72 -7.11 -21.67
CA HIS A 401 7.58 -7.25 -23.12
C HIS A 401 7.34 -5.93 -23.85
N VAL A 402 7.51 -4.80 -23.17
CA VAL A 402 7.23 -3.47 -23.70
C VAL A 402 8.54 -2.71 -23.93
N HIS A 403 8.63 -1.99 -25.06
CA HIS A 403 9.79 -1.14 -25.35
C HIS A 403 9.98 -0.06 -24.26
N ALA A 404 11.21 0.33 -23.99
CA ALA A 404 11.59 1.26 -22.93
C ALA A 404 10.72 2.55 -22.89
N SER A 405 10.46 3.17 -24.05
CA SER A 405 9.62 4.38 -24.14
C SER A 405 8.15 4.13 -23.77
N ALA A 406 7.65 2.89 -23.90
CA ALA A 406 6.29 2.53 -23.54
C ALA A 406 6.19 2.06 -22.07
N GLN A 407 7.31 1.66 -21.45
CA GLN A 407 7.34 1.27 -20.04
C GLN A 407 6.97 2.42 -19.10
N ALA A 408 7.40 3.66 -19.39
CA ALA A 408 6.98 4.84 -18.65
C ALA A 408 5.46 5.02 -18.68
N LYS A 409 4.80 4.68 -19.80
CA LYS A 409 3.34 4.72 -19.92
C LYS A 409 2.64 3.63 -19.10
N VAL A 410 3.29 2.48 -18.93
CA VAL A 410 2.79 1.46 -17.97
C VAL A 410 2.76 2.03 -16.57
N VAL A 411 3.81 2.75 -16.14
CA VAL A 411 3.84 3.38 -14.81
C VAL A 411 2.74 4.41 -14.66
N GLU A 412 2.54 5.31 -15.64
CA GLU A 412 1.43 6.29 -15.63
C GLU A 412 0.06 5.59 -15.52
N PHE A 413 -0.10 4.47 -16.24
CA PHE A 413 -1.31 3.66 -16.17
C PHE A 413 -1.51 3.05 -14.77
N LEU A 414 -0.44 2.48 -14.17
CA LEU A 414 -0.47 1.93 -12.83
C LEU A 414 -0.78 3.00 -11.77
N GLU A 415 -0.32 4.23 -11.96
CA GLU A 415 -0.69 5.36 -11.11
C GLU A 415 -2.19 5.67 -11.17
N LYS A 416 -2.77 5.71 -12.37
CA LYS A 416 -4.22 5.89 -12.53
C LYS A 416 -5.00 4.77 -11.81
N LEU A 417 -4.60 3.51 -11.99
CA LEU A 417 -5.21 2.35 -11.32
C LEU A 417 -5.08 2.40 -9.80
N SER A 418 -3.99 2.94 -9.28
CA SER A 418 -3.72 2.98 -7.84
C SER A 418 -4.57 4.00 -7.08
N ARG A 419 -5.34 4.83 -7.76
CA ARG A 419 -6.30 5.76 -7.14
C ARG A 419 -7.48 5.03 -6.50
N ASP A 420 -7.99 4.00 -7.19
CA ASP A 420 -9.14 3.20 -6.74
C ASP A 420 -8.72 1.88 -6.09
N ASN A 421 -7.49 1.41 -6.35
CA ASN A 421 -6.91 0.16 -5.85
C ASN A 421 -5.54 0.46 -5.23
N GLN A 422 -4.87 -0.56 -4.67
CA GLN A 422 -3.44 -0.49 -4.39
C GLN A 422 -2.69 -1.39 -5.36
N ALA A 423 -1.56 -0.91 -5.88
CA ALA A 423 -0.75 -1.68 -6.82
C ALA A 423 0.70 -1.81 -6.32
N LEU A 424 1.16 -3.04 -6.22
CA LEU A 424 2.54 -3.40 -5.97
C LEU A 424 3.06 -4.10 -7.23
N TYR A 425 4.17 -3.63 -7.79
CA TYR A 425 4.73 -4.26 -8.98
C TYR A 425 6.21 -4.53 -8.82
N SER A 426 6.69 -5.61 -9.46
CA SER A 426 8.11 -5.91 -9.55
C SER A 426 8.68 -5.42 -10.86
N THR A 427 9.95 -5.04 -10.84
CA THR A 427 10.69 -4.71 -12.05
C THR A 427 12.19 -4.84 -11.87
N HIS A 428 12.89 -5.10 -12.98
CA HIS A 428 14.33 -4.94 -13.09
C HIS A 428 14.69 -3.82 -14.10
N SER A 429 13.68 -3.20 -14.71
CA SER A 429 13.87 -2.13 -15.70
C SER A 429 13.89 -0.75 -15.04
N PRO A 430 14.90 0.08 -15.35
CA PRO A 430 14.94 1.46 -14.86
C PRO A 430 13.79 2.33 -15.40
N PHE A 431 13.23 2.00 -16.56
CA PHE A 431 12.14 2.73 -17.20
C PHE A 431 10.77 2.48 -16.54
N MET A 432 10.71 1.47 -15.67
CA MET A 432 9.54 1.17 -14.84
C MET A 432 9.62 1.78 -13.44
N ILE A 433 10.64 2.60 -13.18
CA ILE A 433 10.82 3.28 -11.89
C ILE A 433 10.57 4.76 -12.10
N ASP A 434 9.65 5.32 -11.33
CA ASP A 434 9.47 6.77 -11.32
C ASP A 434 10.61 7.43 -10.53
N GLY A 435 11.52 8.09 -11.26
CA GLY A 435 12.65 8.79 -10.67
C GLY A 435 12.24 9.99 -9.79
N ASN A 436 10.97 10.43 -9.87
CA ASN A 436 10.44 11.52 -9.06
C ASN A 436 9.89 11.02 -7.72
N HIS A 437 9.54 9.72 -7.64
CA HIS A 437 8.89 9.07 -6.50
C HIS A 437 9.65 7.84 -6.05
N LEU A 438 10.96 7.98 -5.79
CA LEU A 438 11.81 6.88 -5.33
C LEU A 438 11.45 6.36 -3.93
N GLU A 439 10.75 7.16 -3.13
CA GLU A 439 10.20 6.72 -1.85
C GLU A 439 9.23 5.53 -1.99
N ARG A 440 8.67 5.35 -3.18
CA ARG A 440 7.79 4.21 -3.53
C ARG A 440 8.59 2.95 -3.92
N ALA A 441 9.89 3.05 -4.11
CA ALA A 441 10.72 1.91 -4.50
C ALA A 441 11.17 1.09 -3.28
N ARG A 442 11.26 -0.22 -3.47
CA ARG A 442 11.76 -1.20 -2.48
C ARG A 442 12.83 -2.04 -3.17
N ALA A 443 14.03 -2.00 -2.64
CA ALA A 443 15.14 -2.80 -3.18
C ALA A 443 15.05 -4.25 -2.66
N VAL A 444 15.01 -5.21 -3.58
CA VAL A 444 14.99 -6.65 -3.27
C VAL A 444 16.31 -7.27 -3.67
N TYR A 445 16.99 -7.89 -2.74
CA TYR A 445 18.31 -8.51 -2.96
C TYR A 445 18.45 -9.82 -2.20
N GLU A 446 19.39 -10.63 -2.64
CA GLU A 446 19.78 -11.86 -1.97
C GLU A 446 20.91 -11.55 -0.98
N ALA A 447 20.72 -11.90 0.29
CA ALA A 447 21.75 -11.77 1.31
C ALA A 447 22.84 -12.84 1.17
N GLU A 448 23.97 -12.70 1.84
CA GLU A 448 25.09 -13.65 1.80
C GLU A 448 24.70 -15.09 2.20
N ASP A 449 23.65 -15.24 3.01
CA ASP A 449 23.09 -16.54 3.42
C ASP A 449 22.07 -17.12 2.40
N GLY A 450 21.93 -16.50 1.23
CA GLY A 450 21.01 -16.92 0.18
C GLY A 450 19.54 -16.59 0.46
N THR A 451 19.23 -15.83 1.51
CA THR A 451 17.86 -15.41 1.82
C THR A 451 17.49 -14.11 1.13
N THR A 452 16.22 -13.98 0.76
CA THR A 452 15.67 -12.74 0.22
C THR A 452 15.53 -11.69 1.31
N LYS A 453 16.05 -10.50 1.05
CA LYS A 453 15.89 -9.30 1.89
C LYS A 453 15.26 -8.18 1.10
N VAL A 454 14.53 -7.33 1.81
CA VAL A 454 13.93 -6.12 1.25
C VAL A 454 14.47 -4.93 2.02
N SER A 455 14.90 -3.91 1.29
CA SER A 455 15.32 -2.64 1.87
C SER A 455 14.43 -1.52 1.34
N GLU A 456 14.01 -0.67 2.23
CA GLU A 456 13.41 0.61 1.87
C GLU A 456 14.48 1.63 1.49
N ASP A 457 15.74 1.34 1.80
CA ASP A 457 16.86 2.13 1.34
C ASP A 457 17.06 1.91 -0.16
N VAL A 458 16.82 2.95 -0.95
CA VAL A 458 17.02 2.95 -2.40
C VAL A 458 18.49 2.91 -2.82
N TRP A 459 19.40 2.89 -1.85
CA TRP A 459 20.83 2.78 -2.05
C TRP A 459 21.37 1.45 -1.50
N PRO A 460 20.94 0.28 -2.04
CA PRO A 460 21.44 -1.00 -1.58
C PRO A 460 22.95 -1.11 -1.84
N ARG A 461 23.64 -1.87 -0.99
CA ARG A 461 25.08 -2.12 -1.15
C ARG A 461 25.42 -3.00 -2.37
N ASP A 462 24.43 -3.72 -2.90
CA ASP A 462 24.59 -4.54 -4.09
C ASP A 462 24.52 -3.69 -5.36
N LYS A 463 25.62 -3.67 -6.12
CA LYS A 463 25.78 -2.85 -7.33
C LYS A 463 24.74 -3.15 -8.42
N ASP A 464 24.29 -4.39 -8.55
CA ASP A 464 23.37 -4.78 -9.63
C ASP A 464 21.89 -4.45 -9.30
N THR A 465 21.53 -4.39 -8.03
CA THR A 465 20.23 -3.85 -7.58
C THR A 465 20.22 -2.33 -7.61
N LEU A 466 21.39 -1.71 -7.38
CA LEU A 466 21.56 -0.27 -7.44
C LEU A 466 21.45 0.27 -8.88
N PHE A 467 21.94 -0.50 -9.87
CA PHE A 467 22.00 -0.04 -11.26
C PHE A 467 20.64 0.39 -11.84
N PRO A 468 19.53 -0.36 -11.74
CA PRO A 468 18.23 0.09 -12.24
C PRO A 468 17.74 1.39 -11.58
N LEU A 469 17.99 1.57 -10.29
CA LEU A 469 17.62 2.79 -9.55
C LEU A 469 18.47 3.99 -10.00
N GLN A 470 19.78 3.81 -10.13
CA GLN A 470 20.68 4.84 -10.64
C GLN A 470 20.40 5.19 -12.10
N ALA A 471 20.08 4.19 -12.93
CA ALA A 471 19.74 4.42 -14.33
C ALA A 471 18.41 5.17 -14.48
N ALA A 472 17.40 4.86 -13.67
CA ALA A 472 16.14 5.60 -13.66
C ALA A 472 16.34 7.07 -13.30
N LEU A 473 17.16 7.35 -12.27
CA LEU A 473 17.55 8.70 -11.90
C LEU A 473 18.33 9.40 -13.02
N GLY A 474 19.33 8.72 -13.56
CA GLY A 474 20.15 9.27 -14.66
C GLY A 474 19.33 9.56 -15.90
N TYR A 475 18.34 8.73 -16.21
CA TYR A 475 17.43 8.93 -17.34
C TYR A 475 16.49 10.12 -17.13
N SER A 476 15.89 10.25 -15.94
CA SER A 476 15.05 11.38 -15.58
C SER A 476 15.84 12.70 -15.64
N ILE A 477 17.07 12.71 -15.11
CA ILE A 477 17.96 13.86 -15.18
C ILE A 477 18.36 14.14 -16.64
N ALA A 478 18.71 13.14 -17.43
CA ALA A 478 19.09 13.30 -18.82
C ALA A 478 17.95 13.85 -19.68
N GLN A 479 16.71 13.39 -19.47
CA GLN A 479 15.55 14.00 -20.14
C GLN A 479 15.41 15.49 -19.79
N THR A 480 15.54 15.83 -18.53
CA THR A 480 15.47 17.22 -18.06
C THR A 480 16.57 18.09 -18.68
N LEU A 481 17.81 17.55 -18.79
CA LEU A 481 18.95 18.22 -19.38
C LEU A 481 18.75 18.60 -20.86
N PHE A 482 18.00 17.81 -21.61
CA PHE A 482 17.85 18.02 -23.06
C PHE A 482 16.53 18.68 -23.48
N ILE A 483 15.55 18.82 -22.57
CA ILE A 483 14.22 19.34 -22.88
C ILE A 483 14.09 20.82 -22.50
N SER A 484 14.60 21.23 -21.33
CA SER A 484 14.46 22.60 -20.86
C SER A 484 15.66 23.48 -21.22
N LYS A 485 15.36 24.67 -21.74
CA LYS A 485 16.41 25.71 -22.02
C LYS A 485 16.80 26.53 -20.79
N GLN A 486 16.03 26.46 -19.71
CA GLN A 486 16.28 27.14 -18.45
C GLN A 486 16.45 26.12 -17.34
N GLN A 487 17.62 26.11 -16.70
CA GLN A 487 17.93 25.07 -15.71
C GLN A 487 18.54 25.65 -14.44
N VAL A 488 18.12 25.12 -13.31
CA VAL A 488 18.68 25.41 -11.98
C VAL A 488 19.47 24.20 -11.53
N ILE A 489 20.78 24.37 -11.37
CA ILE A 489 21.67 23.34 -10.86
C ILE A 489 21.67 23.42 -9.33
N VAL A 490 21.31 22.32 -8.66
CA VAL A 490 21.40 22.12 -7.21
C VAL A 490 22.57 21.19 -6.87
N GLU A 491 23.08 21.24 -5.63
CA GLU A 491 24.31 20.53 -5.27
C GLU A 491 24.14 19.02 -5.34
N GLY A 492 23.10 18.49 -4.73
CA GLY A 492 22.88 17.06 -4.57
C GLY A 492 21.51 16.58 -4.99
N LEU A 493 21.36 15.25 -4.95
CA LEU A 493 20.10 14.59 -5.22
C LEU A 493 19.06 14.85 -4.13
N THR A 494 19.50 15.03 -2.89
CA THR A 494 18.63 15.35 -1.75
C THR A 494 17.96 16.70 -1.96
N ASP A 495 18.74 17.72 -2.38
CA ASP A 495 18.23 19.06 -2.69
C ASP A 495 17.19 19.00 -3.80
N TYR A 496 17.52 18.27 -4.87
CA TYR A 496 16.63 18.09 -6.01
C TYR A 496 15.27 17.53 -5.58
N TRP A 497 15.25 16.46 -4.79
CA TRP A 497 14.00 15.85 -4.37
C TRP A 497 13.20 16.71 -3.41
N VAL A 498 13.86 17.31 -2.43
CA VAL A 498 13.20 18.17 -1.45
C VAL A 498 12.55 19.36 -2.14
N PHE A 499 13.29 20.10 -2.98
CA PHE A 499 12.73 21.23 -3.70
C PHE A 499 11.62 20.84 -4.66
N LYS A 500 11.76 19.69 -5.35
CA LYS A 500 10.75 19.20 -6.26
C LYS A 500 9.45 18.84 -5.53
N SER A 501 9.53 18.07 -4.45
CA SER A 501 8.35 17.68 -3.67
C SER A 501 7.66 18.88 -3.03
N ILE A 502 8.43 19.86 -2.52
CA ILE A 502 7.84 21.09 -1.97
C ILE A 502 7.21 21.93 -3.09
N ASN A 503 7.77 21.92 -4.30
CA ASN A 503 7.17 22.58 -5.46
C ASN A 503 5.77 22.05 -5.77
N GLU A 504 5.57 20.73 -5.71
CA GLU A 504 4.25 20.09 -5.87
C GLU A 504 3.29 20.50 -4.76
N VAL A 505 3.75 20.55 -3.50
CA VAL A 505 2.93 21.01 -2.37
C VAL A 505 2.50 22.48 -2.55
N LEU A 506 3.40 23.34 -3.02
CA LEU A 506 3.08 24.74 -3.34
C LEU A 506 1.95 24.81 -4.38
N GLY A 507 1.99 23.96 -5.42
CA GLY A 507 0.94 23.85 -6.42
C GLY A 507 -0.40 23.41 -5.85
N ILE A 508 -0.40 22.36 -5.02
CA ILE A 508 -1.61 21.88 -4.32
C ILE A 508 -2.24 22.98 -3.46
N LYS A 509 -1.40 23.80 -2.81
CA LYS A 509 -1.84 24.90 -1.95
C LYS A 509 -2.09 26.23 -2.69
N ASN A 510 -2.07 26.22 -4.03
CA ASN A 510 -2.23 27.43 -4.87
C ASN A 510 -1.24 28.56 -4.50
N ARG A 511 -0.03 28.20 -4.14
CA ARG A 511 1.09 29.14 -3.88
C ARG A 511 1.99 29.24 -5.12
N LYS A 512 2.93 30.20 -5.12
CA LYS A 512 3.85 30.40 -6.25
C LYS A 512 4.85 29.25 -6.35
N MET A 513 4.86 28.60 -7.48
CA MET A 513 5.74 27.49 -7.86
C MET A 513 6.95 27.99 -8.64
N LEU A 514 7.95 27.12 -8.80
CA LEU A 514 8.96 27.27 -9.84
C LEU A 514 8.27 27.19 -11.21
N HIS A 515 8.61 28.10 -12.13
CA HIS A 515 7.97 28.15 -13.45
C HIS A 515 8.16 26.81 -14.21
N PRO A 516 7.15 26.28 -14.91
CA PRO A 516 7.23 24.97 -15.56
C PRO A 516 8.33 24.83 -16.62
N GLU A 517 8.78 25.93 -17.22
CA GLU A 517 9.90 25.95 -18.17
C GLU A 517 11.27 25.85 -17.49
N ILE A 518 11.36 26.04 -16.18
CA ILE A 518 12.61 25.95 -15.40
C ILE A 518 12.75 24.54 -14.85
N ALA A 519 13.81 23.86 -15.19
CA ALA A 519 14.11 22.52 -14.71
C ALA A 519 15.14 22.54 -13.57
N LEU A 520 14.89 21.75 -12.51
CA LEU A 520 15.89 21.49 -11.48
C LEU A 520 16.80 20.35 -11.93
N VAL A 521 18.11 20.49 -11.73
CA VAL A 521 19.12 19.50 -12.13
C VAL A 521 20.15 19.32 -11.01
N PRO A 522 20.31 18.10 -10.45
CA PRO A 522 21.32 17.84 -9.43
C PRO A 522 22.70 17.67 -10.05
N ALA A 523 23.71 18.33 -9.50
CA ALA A 523 25.10 18.16 -9.92
C ALA A 523 25.69 16.80 -9.51
N GLY A 524 25.14 16.17 -8.48
CA GLY A 524 25.68 14.93 -7.89
C GLY A 524 26.93 15.19 -7.04
N GLY A 525 27.00 16.35 -6.43
CA GLY A 525 28.04 16.85 -5.55
C GLY A 525 28.73 18.12 -6.06
N ILE A 526 29.20 18.92 -5.14
CA ILE A 526 29.78 20.24 -5.42
C ILE A 526 30.96 20.21 -6.43
N GLU A 527 31.74 19.13 -6.42
CA GLU A 527 32.89 18.95 -7.32
C GLU A 527 32.49 18.78 -8.80
N ARG A 528 31.28 18.28 -9.04
CA ARG A 528 30.72 18.03 -10.39
C ARG A 528 29.94 19.22 -10.94
N LEU A 529 29.66 20.20 -10.12
CA LEU A 529 28.86 21.38 -10.49
C LEU A 529 29.47 22.16 -11.66
N MET A 530 30.78 22.47 -11.62
CA MET A 530 31.46 23.21 -12.69
C MET A 530 31.46 22.45 -14.03
N PRO A 531 31.85 21.16 -14.11
CA PRO A 531 31.77 20.42 -15.35
C PRO A 531 30.35 20.35 -15.94
N LEU A 532 29.33 20.16 -15.10
CA LEU A 532 27.93 20.13 -15.54
C LEU A 532 27.46 21.48 -16.06
N ALA A 533 27.74 22.55 -15.34
CA ALA A 533 27.39 23.90 -15.74
C ALA A 533 28.03 24.28 -17.07
N SER A 534 29.33 23.98 -17.25
CA SER A 534 30.05 24.21 -18.50
C SER A 534 29.45 23.41 -19.68
N LEU A 535 29.07 22.16 -19.45
CA LEU A 535 28.41 21.33 -20.46
C LEU A 535 27.07 21.92 -20.91
N LEU A 536 26.22 22.33 -19.97
CA LEU A 536 24.91 22.92 -20.27
C LEU A 536 25.00 24.23 -21.03
N MET A 537 25.89 25.11 -20.61
CA MET A 537 26.12 26.39 -21.31
C MET A 537 26.66 26.18 -22.73
N GLY A 538 27.47 25.14 -22.97
CA GLY A 538 27.93 24.76 -24.30
C GLY A 538 26.80 24.29 -25.26
N HIS A 539 25.61 24.01 -24.72
CA HIS A 539 24.41 23.62 -25.47
C HIS A 539 23.31 24.70 -25.48
N ASP A 540 23.67 25.99 -25.33
CA ASP A 540 22.74 27.12 -25.31
C ASP A 540 21.64 27.01 -24.22
N VAL A 541 21.95 26.37 -23.11
CA VAL A 541 21.07 26.30 -21.95
C VAL A 541 21.39 27.46 -21.00
N GLU A 542 20.37 28.24 -20.65
CA GLU A 542 20.47 29.25 -19.62
C GLU A 542 20.45 28.61 -18.24
N ILE A 543 21.46 28.85 -17.42
CA ILE A 543 21.63 28.24 -16.12
C ILE A 543 21.54 29.22 -14.97
N ALA A 544 21.00 28.76 -13.84
CA ALA A 544 21.22 29.33 -12.52
C ALA A 544 21.74 28.24 -11.59
N VAL A 545 22.38 28.60 -10.50
CA VAL A 545 22.85 27.66 -9.49
C VAL A 545 22.24 28.01 -8.13
N LEU A 546 21.77 26.99 -7.40
CA LEU A 546 21.26 27.11 -6.05
C LEU A 546 22.17 26.29 -5.12
N LEU A 547 22.85 26.95 -4.21
CA LEU A 547 23.92 26.39 -3.38
C LEU A 547 23.66 26.60 -1.89
N ASP A 548 24.23 25.68 -1.11
CA ASP A 548 24.35 25.87 0.33
C ASP A 548 25.24 27.07 0.68
N GLY A 549 24.97 27.69 1.81
CA GLY A 549 25.78 28.80 2.33
C GLY A 549 27.08 28.35 3.00
N ASP A 550 27.47 27.10 2.91
CA ASP A 550 28.70 26.60 3.53
C ASP A 550 29.96 27.01 2.78
N GLU A 551 31.14 26.70 3.34
CA GLU A 551 32.39 27.09 2.74
C GLU A 551 32.64 26.47 1.36
N PRO A 552 32.37 25.16 1.13
CA PRO A 552 32.41 24.56 -0.19
C PRO A 552 31.45 25.21 -1.20
N GLY A 553 30.18 25.44 -0.80
CA GLY A 553 29.19 26.10 -1.65
C GLY A 553 29.58 27.52 -2.03
N ARG A 554 30.11 28.31 -1.07
CA ARG A 554 30.61 29.67 -1.37
C ARG A 554 31.81 29.68 -2.29
N ARG A 555 32.75 28.72 -2.14
CA ARG A 555 33.91 28.60 -3.07
C ARG A 555 33.43 28.23 -4.48
N ALA A 556 32.53 27.27 -4.59
CA ALA A 556 31.96 26.88 -5.89
C ALA A 556 31.17 28.04 -6.52
N GLY A 557 30.33 28.70 -5.76
CA GLY A 557 29.56 29.85 -6.23
C GLY A 557 30.44 31.01 -6.71
N LYS A 558 31.55 31.30 -6.01
CA LYS A 558 32.55 32.29 -6.45
C LYS A 558 33.14 31.86 -7.80
N LYS A 559 33.56 30.62 -7.93
CA LYS A 559 34.16 30.09 -9.17
C LYS A 559 33.18 30.10 -10.34
N VAL A 560 31.91 29.70 -10.11
CA VAL A 560 30.83 29.74 -11.11
C VAL A 560 30.58 31.18 -11.58
N LYS A 561 30.53 32.16 -10.67
CA LYS A 561 30.35 33.57 -11.00
C LYS A 561 31.50 34.11 -11.84
N GLU A 562 32.74 33.79 -11.47
CA GLU A 562 33.94 34.33 -12.14
C GLU A 562 34.20 33.65 -13.49
N GLU A 563 34.00 32.35 -13.60
CA GLU A 563 34.39 31.56 -14.78
C GLU A 563 33.25 31.34 -15.79
N LEU A 564 31.98 31.24 -15.33
CA LEU A 564 30.86 30.87 -16.18
C LEU A 564 29.77 31.92 -16.31
N LEU A 565 29.37 32.58 -15.21
CA LEU A 565 28.26 33.53 -15.19
C LEU A 565 28.68 34.98 -15.38
N CYS A 566 29.78 35.27 -16.07
CA CYS A 566 30.30 36.62 -16.28
C CYS A 566 29.20 37.62 -16.66
N GLY A 567 28.87 38.54 -15.79
CA GLY A 567 27.82 39.56 -15.97
C GLY A 567 26.41 39.10 -15.57
N LYS A 568 26.23 37.86 -15.14
CA LYS A 568 24.97 37.29 -14.64
C LYS A 568 25.11 36.77 -13.19
N GLU A 569 25.72 37.58 -12.33
CA GLU A 569 26.01 37.15 -10.94
C GLU A 569 24.76 36.81 -10.11
N ASN A 570 23.61 37.40 -10.48
CA ASN A 570 22.31 37.11 -9.89
C ASN A 570 21.81 35.68 -10.17
N HIS A 571 22.36 34.94 -11.13
CA HIS A 571 22.07 33.54 -11.41
C HIS A 571 22.70 32.56 -10.39
N CYS A 572 23.51 33.05 -9.45
CA CYS A 572 24.05 32.27 -8.35
C CYS A 572 23.35 32.64 -7.05
N ILE A 573 22.46 31.78 -6.58
CA ILE A 573 21.63 31.97 -5.40
C ILE A 573 22.11 31.02 -4.29
N PHE A 574 22.14 31.54 -3.05
CA PHE A 574 22.45 30.77 -1.86
C PHE A 574 21.17 30.59 -1.02
N ILE A 575 21.00 29.45 -0.39
CA ILE A 575 19.87 29.15 0.52
C ILE A 575 19.86 30.20 1.64
N GLY A 576 21.03 30.59 2.15
CA GLY A 576 21.19 31.61 3.16
C GLY A 576 20.61 32.98 2.81
N ASN A 577 20.43 33.27 1.53
CA ASN A 577 19.83 34.55 1.09
C ASN A 577 18.35 34.69 1.47
N VAL A 578 17.71 33.60 1.87
CA VAL A 578 16.26 33.52 2.18
C VAL A 578 16.00 33.21 3.65
N THR A 579 16.82 32.36 4.23
CA THR A 579 16.69 31.96 5.65
C THR A 579 17.21 33.02 6.64
N GLY A 580 17.89 34.05 6.14
CA GLY A 580 18.51 35.07 6.99
C GLY A 580 19.81 34.62 7.69
N ASN A 581 20.25 33.41 7.49
CA ASN A 581 21.54 32.89 7.95
C ASN A 581 22.45 32.61 6.75
N ALA A 582 23.50 33.43 6.58
CA ALA A 582 24.40 33.35 5.43
C ALA A 582 25.06 31.96 5.25
N ASP A 583 25.18 31.19 6.33
CA ASP A 583 25.78 29.85 6.33
C ASP A 583 24.76 28.70 6.20
N ALA A 584 23.48 29.01 5.95
CA ALA A 584 22.42 28.00 5.91
C ALA A 584 22.64 26.94 4.83
N GLU A 585 22.32 25.73 5.20
CA GLU A 585 22.24 24.53 4.33
C GLU A 585 20.76 24.20 4.05
N LEU A 586 20.49 23.18 3.23
CA LEU A 586 19.12 22.76 2.90
C LEU A 586 18.29 22.47 4.16
N GLU A 587 18.88 21.82 5.16
CA GLU A 587 18.19 21.42 6.39
C GLU A 587 17.70 22.63 7.22
N ASP A 588 18.33 23.79 7.06
CA ASP A 588 17.98 25.03 7.76
C ASP A 588 16.73 25.75 7.19
N ILE A 589 16.16 25.25 6.07
CA ILE A 589 14.85 25.74 5.60
C ILE A 589 13.69 25.22 6.45
N PHE A 590 13.91 24.15 7.22
CA PHE A 590 12.93 23.56 8.10
C PHE A 590 13.05 24.14 9.52
N PRO A 591 11.93 24.27 10.26
CA PRO A 591 11.99 24.51 11.70
C PRO A 591 12.77 23.41 12.44
N GLU A 592 13.52 23.81 13.47
CA GLU A 592 14.37 22.89 14.23
C GLU A 592 13.59 21.71 14.80
N ASP A 593 12.45 21.94 15.41
CA ASP A 593 11.58 20.93 15.99
C ASP A 593 11.09 19.93 14.94
N TYR A 594 10.67 20.42 13.77
CA TYR A 594 10.25 19.57 12.65
C TYR A 594 11.38 18.70 12.15
N TYR A 595 12.56 19.27 11.91
CA TYR A 595 13.71 18.52 11.41
C TYR A 595 14.19 17.48 12.42
N LEU A 596 14.28 17.82 13.71
CA LEU A 596 14.68 16.89 14.75
C LEU A 596 13.69 15.73 14.90
N GLU A 597 12.40 15.97 14.71
CA GLU A 597 11.40 14.91 14.68
C GLU A 597 11.60 13.97 13.49
N THR A 598 12.00 14.48 12.33
CA THR A 598 12.35 13.62 11.19
C THR A 598 13.63 12.81 11.43
N VAL A 599 14.62 13.40 12.13
CA VAL A 599 15.83 12.67 12.55
C VAL A 599 15.49 11.54 13.53
N LYS A 600 14.62 11.79 14.52
CA LYS A 600 14.16 10.75 15.46
C LYS A 600 13.47 9.60 14.75
N GLN A 601 12.62 9.88 13.78
CA GLN A 601 11.96 8.85 12.98
C GLN A 601 12.93 8.08 12.09
N ALA A 602 13.91 8.78 11.49
CA ALA A 602 14.91 8.17 10.62
C ALA A 602 15.88 7.22 11.36
N TYR A 603 16.05 7.41 12.66
CA TYR A 603 16.97 6.64 13.51
C TYR A 603 16.25 5.92 14.68
N ALA A 604 15.07 5.36 14.39
CA ALA A 604 14.33 4.43 15.27
C ALA A 604 14.11 4.94 16.72
N GLY A 605 13.58 6.14 16.85
CA GLY A 605 13.15 6.69 18.16
C GLY A 605 14.30 7.24 19.01
N LEU A 606 15.41 7.62 18.37
CA LEU A 606 16.55 8.26 19.02
C LEU A 606 16.12 9.53 19.77
N GLU A 607 16.38 9.59 21.08
CA GLU A 607 16.18 10.82 21.82
C GLU A 607 17.37 11.78 21.65
N ILE A 608 17.11 12.95 21.07
CA ILE A 608 18.13 13.95 20.79
C ILE A 608 18.13 15.00 21.90
N SER A 609 19.25 15.12 22.60
CA SER A 609 19.49 16.19 23.59
C SER A 609 20.85 16.83 23.34
N PHE A 610 20.84 18.08 22.94
CA PHE A 610 22.07 18.83 22.64
C PHE A 610 22.73 19.37 23.89
N SER A 611 24.07 19.25 23.94
CA SER A 611 24.91 19.91 24.91
C SER A 611 24.95 21.43 24.72
N ALA A 612 25.48 22.16 25.70
CA ALA A 612 25.63 23.62 25.58
C ALA A 612 26.57 24.02 24.42
N GLU A 613 27.54 23.18 24.10
CA GLU A 613 28.48 23.39 22.99
C GLU A 613 27.78 23.15 21.64
N GLU A 614 27.04 22.06 21.53
CA GLU A 614 26.28 21.72 20.31
C GLU A 614 25.20 22.77 19.97
N LYS A 615 24.53 23.34 20.98
CA LYS A 615 23.56 24.44 20.79
C LYS A 615 24.17 25.73 20.22
N ARG A 616 25.50 25.90 20.31
CA ARG A 616 26.20 27.04 19.68
C ARG A 616 26.45 26.85 18.19
N ILE A 617 26.29 25.62 17.70
CA ILE A 617 26.45 25.33 16.26
C ILE A 617 25.20 25.86 15.54
N ALA A 618 25.36 26.80 14.66
CA ALA A 618 24.26 27.46 13.96
C ALA A 618 23.54 26.51 12.97
N LYS A 619 24.31 25.66 12.28
CA LYS A 619 23.80 24.71 11.27
C LYS A 619 23.15 23.49 11.92
N LEU A 620 21.90 23.24 11.58
CA LEU A 620 21.13 22.18 12.20
C LEU A 620 21.71 20.79 11.94
N ALA A 621 22.07 20.47 10.68
CA ALA A 621 22.68 19.19 10.34
C ALA A 621 24.03 18.98 11.05
N LYS A 622 24.87 20.01 11.15
CA LYS A 622 26.15 19.94 11.87
C LYS A 622 25.98 19.73 13.38
N ARG A 623 24.92 20.29 13.94
CA ARG A 623 24.56 20.09 15.35
C ARG A 623 24.19 18.64 15.60
N VAL A 624 23.42 18.02 14.69
CA VAL A 624 23.08 16.60 14.74
C VAL A 624 24.31 15.73 14.52
N GLU A 625 25.20 16.06 13.59
CA GLU A 625 26.46 15.35 13.38
C GLU A 625 27.32 15.33 14.68
N ALA A 626 27.47 16.48 15.36
CA ALA A 626 28.20 16.58 16.61
C ALA A 626 27.56 15.72 17.71
N PHE A 627 26.23 15.71 17.80
CA PHE A 627 25.50 14.83 18.71
C PHE A 627 25.78 13.33 18.44
N PHE A 628 25.77 12.91 17.17
CA PHE A 628 26.09 11.54 16.78
C PHE A 628 27.51 11.15 17.16
N GLN A 629 28.48 12.04 16.92
CA GLN A 629 29.89 11.83 17.30
C GLN A 629 30.06 11.69 18.81
N ARG A 630 29.44 12.58 19.59
CA ARG A 630 29.52 12.54 21.05
C ARG A 630 28.96 11.23 21.66
N ASN A 631 27.92 10.68 21.05
CA ASN A 631 27.25 9.49 21.57
C ASN A 631 27.66 8.18 20.86
N ASP A 632 28.71 8.23 20.02
CA ASP A 632 29.24 7.08 19.26
C ASP A 632 28.17 6.32 18.44
N LEU A 633 27.24 7.09 17.82
CA LEU A 633 26.12 6.56 17.05
C LEU A 633 26.48 6.27 15.58
N GLY A 634 27.75 6.36 15.22
CA GLY A 634 28.23 6.24 13.85
C GLY A 634 28.08 7.52 13.05
N LYS A 635 28.13 7.40 11.72
CA LYS A 635 28.03 8.55 10.82
C LYS A 635 26.57 8.99 10.64
N PHE A 636 26.30 10.29 10.87
CA PHE A 636 25.01 10.87 10.50
C PHE A 636 24.90 10.99 8.98
N GLU A 637 23.81 10.51 8.42
CA GLU A 637 23.53 10.52 6.99
C GLU A 637 22.31 11.40 6.69
N LYS A 638 22.54 12.59 6.12
CA LYS A 638 21.52 13.62 5.83
C LYS A 638 20.36 13.14 4.96
N TRP A 639 20.60 12.17 4.10
CA TRP A 639 19.56 11.61 3.23
C TRP A 639 18.44 10.86 3.99
N ARG A 640 18.73 10.31 5.19
CA ARG A 640 17.73 9.58 5.98
C ARG A 640 16.59 10.47 6.49
N PRO A 641 16.85 11.61 7.17
CA PRO A 641 15.79 12.56 7.52
C PRO A 641 15.07 13.12 6.29
N ALA A 642 15.81 13.43 5.21
CA ALA A 642 15.21 13.92 3.98
C ALA A 642 14.19 12.93 3.41
N ARG A 643 14.49 11.63 3.46
CA ARG A 643 13.54 10.59 3.10
C ARG A 643 12.27 10.61 3.95
N VAL A 644 12.39 10.76 5.26
CA VAL A 644 11.22 10.87 6.16
C VAL A 644 10.38 12.09 5.78
N ILE A 645 11.02 13.20 5.41
CA ILE A 645 10.32 14.40 4.91
C ILE A 645 9.53 14.06 3.64
N LEU A 646 10.15 13.41 2.67
CA LEU A 646 9.50 13.00 1.42
C LEU A 646 8.34 12.04 1.65
N ASP A 647 8.50 11.05 2.53
CA ASP A 647 7.44 10.12 2.92
C ASP A 647 6.25 10.83 3.59
N ARG A 648 6.53 11.83 4.44
CA ARG A 648 5.48 12.66 5.07
C ARG A 648 4.71 13.47 4.02
N ILE A 649 5.43 14.13 3.11
CA ILE A 649 4.84 14.90 2.00
C ILE A 649 3.94 14.02 1.14
N GLY A 650 4.41 12.82 0.78
CA GLY A 650 3.67 11.89 -0.07
C GLY A 650 2.40 11.32 0.60
N LYS A 651 2.37 11.23 1.94
CA LYS A 651 1.20 10.80 2.71
C LYS A 651 0.22 11.93 2.95
N ASP A 652 0.72 13.07 3.34
CA ASP A 652 -0.08 14.25 3.67
C ASP A 652 0.71 15.55 3.42
N PRO A 653 0.40 16.29 2.35
CA PRO A 653 1.02 17.56 2.03
C PRO A 653 0.89 18.65 3.11
N ASP A 654 -0.08 18.48 4.03
CA ASP A 654 -0.29 19.46 5.12
C ASP A 654 0.72 19.29 6.27
N THR A 655 1.52 18.24 6.27
CA THR A 655 2.56 18.01 7.28
C THR A 655 3.76 18.96 7.16
N ILE A 656 3.93 19.63 6.01
CA ILE A 656 5.02 20.59 5.80
C ILE A 656 4.73 21.92 6.53
N PRO A 657 5.68 22.42 7.35
CA PRO A 657 5.53 23.71 8.02
C PRO A 657 5.34 24.87 7.05
N ILE A 658 4.49 25.81 7.41
CA ILE A 658 4.21 27.01 6.59
C ILE A 658 5.51 27.83 6.36
N SER A 659 6.37 27.98 7.36
CA SER A 659 7.65 28.67 7.25
C SER A 659 8.58 28.04 6.20
N THR A 660 8.59 26.70 6.10
CA THR A 660 9.34 26.00 5.04
C THR A 660 8.79 26.35 3.65
N LEU A 661 7.45 26.34 3.50
CA LEU A 661 6.83 26.76 2.24
C LEU A 661 7.16 28.19 1.87
N GLU A 662 7.20 29.10 2.86
CA GLU A 662 7.58 30.51 2.66
C GLU A 662 9.04 30.66 2.21
N HIS A 663 9.96 29.89 2.82
CA HIS A 663 11.37 29.90 2.42
C HIS A 663 11.54 29.42 0.97
N VAL A 664 10.91 28.27 0.63
CA VAL A 664 11.03 27.70 -0.73
C VAL A 664 10.35 28.57 -1.77
N GLU A 665 9.17 29.12 -1.47
CA GLU A 665 8.48 30.07 -2.35
C GLU A 665 9.35 31.33 -2.61
N ALA A 666 10.05 31.84 -1.60
CA ALA A 666 10.96 32.96 -1.76
C ALA A 666 12.19 32.63 -2.62
N ILE A 667 12.72 31.37 -2.50
CA ILE A 667 13.78 30.88 -3.40
C ILE A 667 13.24 30.79 -4.83
N PHE A 668 12.08 30.20 -5.06
CA PHE A 668 11.50 30.07 -6.39
C PHE A 668 11.13 31.38 -7.03
N ASN A 669 10.63 32.37 -6.26
CA ASN A 669 10.41 33.72 -6.76
C ASN A 669 11.71 34.38 -7.29
N ARG A 670 12.84 34.17 -6.59
CA ARG A 670 14.12 34.67 -7.08
C ARG A 670 14.59 33.95 -8.34
N LEU A 671 14.44 32.62 -8.38
CA LEU A 671 14.78 31.82 -9.55
C LEU A 671 13.92 32.18 -10.75
N ASN A 672 12.60 32.32 -10.57
CA ASN A 672 11.71 32.80 -11.62
C ASN A 672 12.14 34.19 -12.17
N ALA A 673 12.41 35.12 -11.27
CA ALA A 673 12.84 36.45 -11.68
C ALA A 673 14.20 36.48 -12.44
N VAL A 674 15.12 35.55 -12.11
CA VAL A 674 16.39 35.38 -12.82
C VAL A 674 16.17 34.99 -14.28
N PHE A 675 15.18 34.18 -14.57
CA PHE A 675 14.84 33.72 -15.92
C PHE A 675 13.75 34.55 -16.60
N GLY A 676 13.25 35.62 -15.94
CA GLY A 676 12.29 36.55 -16.54
C GLY A 676 10.82 36.12 -16.43
N HIS A 677 10.49 35.24 -15.46
CA HIS A 677 9.13 34.79 -15.16
C HIS A 677 8.50 35.48 -13.96
#